data_ee021cb9a65443fb5642366309ced16f
#
_entry.id   ee021cb9a65443fb5642366309ced16f
#
_cell.length_a   1.000
_cell.length_b   1.000
_cell.length_c   1.000
_cell.angle_alpha   90.00
_cell.angle_beta   90.00
_cell.angle_gamma   90.00
#
_symmetry.space_group_name_H-M   'P 1'
#
loop_
_entity.id
_entity.type
_entity.pdbx_description
1 polymer ?
#
loop_
_entity_poly.entity_id
_entity_poly.type
_entity_poly.pdbx_seq_one_letter_code
_entity_poly.pdbx_strand_id
1 'polypeptide(L)'
;MKYMLSEIARICGGELIGEDLPVARVLTDSRNCSFGEEPLFVAMKGTNHDSHAFIGEMVRRDVKAFLAERKTQLPAGCGCVVVPSAIAALQQLAAHHRTRFKGRVVGITGSNGKTVVKEWIAQQIPAGVKYFRSPKSYNSQLGVALSLLMIEGDEELALIEAGISCPGEMVRLERMIRPDTVIFTSIGEAHQENFTSLEEKSAEKLVLAKGARTIIYHGGSSLLERMIRTLYGGRQLQDAAEYPLPEQLPAGVLESGAGRVDAQLVGAFCRVTGFPDPDFGRIRPVAMRLELKEGINGSLLIDDAYNSDINSLSIALDYLHNMAAGRPMTLILSDIEQSGVEDGVLYGEVARLVAAAGVSRLIGVGDRIRNAGANFACDSAFYRTTDELLRNLRRDDVAGRVVLIKGSRDSHFERVSHALERKSHTTVLEVDLDAMIHNLNYFRARLRPGVRLVAMVKAASYGAGDFEVAQMLQHQGVNYLAVAFADEGVLLRERGIRMPIVVLNADEGSFDLMVAHRLEPEIYNFRSLAFFSKAVERVGEESYPIHIKLDTGMHRLGFMEGELDMLTETLGETPSVKVATIFSHLNCSDMPQEDRYTREQIARFDRMSGRLAAALPYPVLRHTANSAAIERFPEAQFDMCRLGLGLYGFGFEHNDELKPVSTLKSRIVQLKHLSAGEAVGYGRAGKLTRDSVTATVPMGYADGLDRHLGCGRWSMLVAGRPAPIVGRVCMDSCMIDVTDIPGVEEGDEVVIFSAVPGNTPEDMARVLDTIPYEVMTSVSGRVKRIYSKE
;
A
#
# COMPACT_ATOMS: atom_id res chain seq x y z
N MET A 1 -6.73 -2.64 -19.47
CA MET A 1 -6.81 -3.25 -20.84
C MET A 1 -8.26 -3.46 -21.23
N LYS A 2 -8.59 -3.61 -22.54
CA LYS A 2 -9.97 -3.98 -23.00
C LYS A 2 -9.85 -4.94 -24.18
N TYR A 3 -10.37 -6.16 -24.04
CA TYR A 3 -10.35 -7.23 -25.04
C TYR A 3 -11.60 -8.09 -24.93
N MET A 4 -12.01 -8.73 -26.05
CA MET A 4 -12.95 -9.85 -26.03
C MET A 4 -12.16 -11.17 -25.84
N LEU A 5 -12.77 -12.20 -25.24
CA LEU A 5 -12.13 -13.51 -25.10
C LEU A 5 -11.71 -14.11 -26.46
N SER A 6 -12.48 -13.88 -27.53
CA SER A 6 -12.13 -14.28 -28.90
C SER A 6 -10.84 -13.58 -29.40
N GLU A 7 -10.64 -12.31 -29.06
CA GLU A 7 -9.39 -11.61 -29.38
C GLU A 7 -8.22 -12.20 -28.60
N ILE A 8 -8.42 -12.49 -27.30
CA ILE A 8 -7.40 -13.15 -26.47
C ILE A 8 -7.04 -14.51 -27.01
N ALA A 9 -8.05 -15.33 -27.39
CA ALA A 9 -7.82 -16.64 -27.99
C ALA A 9 -6.98 -16.53 -29.29
N ARG A 10 -7.30 -15.57 -30.16
CA ARG A 10 -6.54 -15.31 -31.38
C ARG A 10 -5.11 -14.86 -31.12
N ILE A 11 -4.90 -13.94 -30.15
CA ILE A 11 -3.57 -13.42 -29.79
C ILE A 11 -2.69 -14.52 -29.18
N CYS A 12 -3.29 -15.35 -28.31
CA CYS A 12 -2.57 -16.39 -27.56
C CYS A 12 -2.54 -17.76 -28.27
N GLY A 13 -3.18 -17.88 -29.45
CA GLY A 13 -3.29 -19.17 -30.16
C GLY A 13 -4.08 -20.20 -29.39
N GLY A 14 -5.06 -19.77 -28.57
CA GLY A 14 -5.91 -20.61 -27.75
C GLY A 14 -7.26 -20.93 -28.39
N GLU A 15 -8.00 -21.88 -27.80
CA GLU A 15 -9.37 -22.27 -28.18
C GLU A 15 -10.38 -21.58 -27.24
N LEU A 16 -11.30 -20.79 -27.77
CA LEU A 16 -12.41 -20.22 -26.99
C LEU A 16 -13.52 -21.28 -26.80
N ILE A 17 -13.92 -21.53 -25.58
CA ILE A 17 -15.03 -22.41 -25.19
C ILE A 17 -16.04 -21.59 -24.40
N GLY A 18 -17.31 -21.65 -24.71
CA GLY A 18 -18.39 -20.89 -24.09
C GLY A 18 -18.62 -19.53 -24.72
N GLU A 19 -19.02 -18.56 -23.94
CA GLU A 19 -19.41 -17.23 -24.43
C GLU A 19 -18.21 -16.30 -24.68
N ASP A 20 -18.32 -15.45 -25.69
CA ASP A 20 -17.32 -14.40 -25.97
C ASP A 20 -17.60 -13.17 -25.12
N LEU A 21 -16.86 -13.02 -24.04
CA LEU A 21 -17.06 -12.02 -23.02
C LEU A 21 -15.98 -10.93 -23.05
N PRO A 22 -16.32 -9.69 -22.69
CA PRO A 22 -15.35 -8.63 -22.54
C PRO A 22 -14.46 -8.86 -21.31
N VAL A 23 -13.21 -8.41 -21.40
CA VAL A 23 -12.19 -8.52 -20.35
C VAL A 23 -11.50 -7.18 -20.19
N ALA A 24 -11.47 -6.65 -18.97
CA ALA A 24 -10.80 -5.40 -18.63
C ALA A 24 -9.59 -5.59 -17.68
N ARG A 25 -9.53 -6.68 -16.93
CA ARG A 25 -8.47 -6.92 -15.93
C ARG A 25 -8.09 -8.39 -15.84
N VAL A 26 -6.82 -8.67 -15.55
CA VAL A 26 -6.30 -10.02 -15.30
C VAL A 26 -6.23 -10.28 -13.79
N LEU A 27 -6.72 -11.45 -13.38
CA LEU A 27 -6.63 -11.97 -12.02
C LEU A 27 -5.82 -13.27 -12.02
N THR A 28 -4.77 -13.33 -11.22
CA THR A 28 -3.93 -14.53 -11.05
C THR A 28 -4.01 -15.11 -9.63
N ASP A 29 -4.65 -14.38 -8.70
CA ASP A 29 -4.85 -14.79 -7.32
C ASP A 29 -6.33 -14.78 -6.99
N SER A 30 -6.85 -15.94 -6.54
CA SER A 30 -8.26 -16.12 -6.18
C SER A 30 -8.69 -15.27 -4.96
N ARG A 31 -7.74 -14.82 -4.15
CA ARG A 31 -7.99 -13.98 -2.97
C ARG A 31 -8.22 -12.50 -3.33
N ASN A 32 -7.72 -12.06 -4.47
CA ASN A 32 -7.73 -10.67 -4.93
C ASN A 32 -8.83 -10.38 -5.97
N CYS A 33 -10.00 -10.97 -5.85
CA CYS A 33 -11.09 -10.77 -6.79
C CYS A 33 -11.73 -9.39 -6.65
N SER A 34 -11.41 -8.47 -7.56
CA SER A 34 -12.16 -7.24 -7.75
C SER A 34 -13.38 -7.53 -8.64
N PHE A 35 -14.58 -7.51 -8.07
CA PHE A 35 -15.82 -7.63 -8.84
C PHE A 35 -16.14 -6.27 -9.49
N GLY A 36 -16.56 -6.27 -10.76
CA GLY A 36 -17.04 -5.08 -11.45
C GLY A 36 -16.27 -4.63 -12.69
N GLU A 37 -15.10 -5.21 -13.00
CA GLU A 37 -14.27 -4.80 -14.14
C GLU A 37 -13.99 -5.96 -15.12
N GLU A 38 -14.99 -6.72 -15.51
CA GLU A 38 -14.86 -7.77 -16.54
C GLU A 38 -13.56 -8.59 -16.32
N PRO A 39 -13.40 -9.28 -15.17
CA PRO A 39 -12.15 -9.92 -14.82
C PRO A 39 -11.92 -11.20 -15.62
N LEU A 40 -10.66 -11.39 -16.08
CA LEU A 40 -10.16 -12.65 -16.61
C LEU A 40 -9.41 -13.39 -15.52
N PHE A 41 -9.98 -14.46 -14.98
CA PHE A 41 -9.24 -15.32 -14.07
C PHE A 41 -8.31 -16.25 -14.84
N VAL A 42 -7.02 -16.22 -14.50
CA VAL A 42 -5.99 -17.02 -15.15
C VAL A 42 -5.63 -18.20 -14.26
N ALA A 43 -6.06 -19.39 -14.65
CA ALA A 43 -5.74 -20.61 -13.95
C ALA A 43 -4.42 -21.20 -14.48
N MET A 44 -3.43 -21.31 -13.58
CA MET A 44 -2.07 -21.77 -13.88
C MET A 44 -1.70 -22.95 -12.98
N LYS A 45 -0.87 -23.85 -13.47
CA LYS A 45 -0.25 -24.90 -12.70
C LYS A 45 1.18 -24.48 -12.30
N GLY A 46 1.36 -24.09 -11.05
CA GLY A 46 2.69 -23.83 -10.47
C GLY A 46 3.33 -25.10 -9.90
N THR A 47 4.56 -24.97 -9.38
CA THR A 47 5.29 -26.08 -8.73
C THR A 47 4.59 -26.59 -7.47
N ASN A 48 3.98 -25.68 -6.68
CA ASN A 48 3.38 -26.01 -5.39
C ASN A 48 1.85 -25.86 -5.36
N HIS A 49 1.25 -25.18 -6.35
CA HIS A 49 -0.18 -24.89 -6.39
C HIS A 49 -0.75 -25.03 -7.81
N ASP A 50 -1.98 -25.56 -7.91
CA ASP A 50 -2.76 -25.62 -9.15
C ASP A 50 -4.01 -24.75 -8.99
N SER A 51 -3.99 -23.53 -9.56
CA SER A 51 -5.08 -22.58 -9.43
C SER A 51 -6.35 -22.94 -10.23
N HIS A 52 -6.31 -24.00 -11.03
CA HIS A 52 -7.53 -24.56 -11.67
C HIS A 52 -8.54 -25.04 -10.63
N ALA A 53 -8.11 -25.44 -9.44
CA ALA A 53 -8.99 -25.85 -8.34
C ALA A 53 -9.93 -24.71 -7.88
N PHE A 54 -9.55 -23.47 -8.10
CA PHE A 54 -10.32 -22.28 -7.68
C PHE A 54 -11.33 -21.79 -8.74
N ILE A 55 -11.35 -22.35 -9.96
CA ILE A 55 -12.30 -21.92 -11.01
C ILE A 55 -13.75 -21.99 -10.51
N GLY A 56 -14.15 -23.08 -9.83
CA GLY A 56 -15.49 -23.21 -9.28
C GLY A 56 -15.82 -22.17 -8.21
N GLU A 57 -14.85 -21.76 -7.42
CA GLU A 57 -15.00 -20.66 -6.46
C GLU A 57 -15.14 -19.32 -7.17
N MET A 58 -14.35 -19.07 -8.21
CA MET A 58 -14.41 -17.86 -9.01
C MET A 58 -15.76 -17.69 -9.72
N VAL A 59 -16.33 -18.79 -10.23
CA VAL A 59 -17.69 -18.79 -10.79
C VAL A 59 -18.72 -18.37 -9.73
N ARG A 60 -18.62 -18.90 -8.50
CA ARG A 60 -19.52 -18.48 -7.40
C ARG A 60 -19.35 -17.01 -7.01
N ARG A 61 -18.19 -16.42 -7.32
CA ARG A 61 -17.89 -15.00 -7.12
C ARG A 61 -18.16 -14.15 -8.38
N ASP A 62 -19.02 -14.65 -9.30
CA ASP A 62 -19.45 -13.99 -10.54
C ASP A 62 -18.32 -13.67 -11.55
N VAL A 63 -17.18 -14.36 -11.47
CA VAL A 63 -16.18 -14.32 -12.54
C VAL A 63 -16.65 -15.19 -13.68
N LYS A 64 -16.78 -14.61 -14.87
CA LYS A 64 -17.34 -15.29 -16.06
C LYS A 64 -16.30 -15.59 -17.13
N ALA A 65 -15.19 -14.87 -17.16
CA ALA A 65 -14.14 -15.02 -18.15
C ALA A 65 -12.90 -15.72 -17.55
N PHE A 66 -12.43 -16.75 -18.22
CA PHE A 66 -11.32 -17.60 -17.78
C PHE A 66 -10.26 -17.79 -18.87
N LEU A 67 -9.01 -17.95 -18.44
CA LEU A 67 -7.91 -18.47 -19.24
C LEU A 67 -7.30 -19.64 -18.49
N ALA A 68 -7.24 -20.82 -19.09
CA ALA A 68 -6.86 -22.04 -18.42
C ALA A 68 -5.97 -22.95 -19.31
N GLU A 69 -5.17 -23.80 -18.68
CA GLU A 69 -4.27 -24.74 -19.38
C GLU A 69 -4.95 -26.06 -19.70
N ARG A 70 -6.19 -26.25 -19.28
CA ARG A 70 -7.01 -27.44 -19.58
C ARG A 70 -8.49 -27.08 -19.69
N LYS A 71 -9.20 -27.87 -20.48
CA LYS A 71 -10.66 -27.74 -20.62
C LYS A 71 -11.34 -27.99 -19.29
N THR A 72 -12.20 -27.06 -18.88
CA THR A 72 -12.95 -27.09 -17.63
C THR A 72 -14.43 -26.92 -17.94
N GLN A 73 -15.30 -27.70 -17.28
CA GLN A 73 -16.74 -27.50 -17.40
C GLN A 73 -17.13 -26.21 -16.68
N LEU A 74 -17.73 -25.29 -17.40
CA LEU A 74 -18.21 -24.01 -16.89
C LEU A 74 -19.73 -23.93 -17.04
N PRO A 75 -20.45 -23.22 -16.16
CA PRO A 75 -21.88 -22.97 -16.32
C PRO A 75 -22.15 -22.08 -17.53
N ALA A 76 -23.42 -22.05 -17.96
CA ALA A 76 -23.89 -21.15 -19.02
C ALA A 76 -23.60 -19.67 -18.60
N GLY A 77 -23.26 -18.83 -19.57
CA GLY A 77 -22.88 -17.44 -19.32
C GLY A 77 -21.40 -17.24 -19.00
N CYS A 78 -20.58 -18.29 -19.02
CA CYS A 78 -19.13 -18.20 -18.85
C CYS A 78 -18.38 -18.53 -20.15
N GLY A 79 -17.18 -17.93 -20.30
CA GLY A 79 -16.26 -18.20 -21.40
C GLY A 79 -14.86 -18.53 -20.90
N CYS A 80 -14.17 -19.43 -21.58
CA CYS A 80 -12.80 -19.82 -21.26
C CYS A 80 -11.94 -19.89 -22.51
N VAL A 81 -10.78 -19.27 -22.47
CA VAL A 81 -9.71 -19.48 -23.46
C VAL A 81 -8.79 -20.57 -22.94
N VAL A 82 -8.72 -21.69 -23.65
CA VAL A 82 -7.84 -22.81 -23.32
C VAL A 82 -6.53 -22.66 -24.08
N VAL A 83 -5.42 -22.68 -23.36
CA VAL A 83 -4.06 -22.48 -23.91
C VAL A 83 -3.09 -23.54 -23.39
N PRO A 84 -2.02 -23.88 -24.12
CA PRO A 84 -1.01 -24.84 -23.66
C PRO A 84 -0.23 -24.36 -22.40
N SER A 85 -0.04 -23.04 -22.24
CA SER A 85 0.63 -22.41 -21.12
C SER A 85 0.02 -21.04 -20.85
N ALA A 86 -0.52 -20.87 -19.66
CA ALA A 86 -1.12 -19.61 -19.23
C ALA A 86 -0.11 -18.48 -19.13
N ILE A 87 1.12 -18.77 -18.65
CA ILE A 87 2.21 -17.79 -18.59
C ILE A 87 2.59 -17.31 -20.00
N ALA A 88 2.78 -18.24 -20.95
CA ALA A 88 3.12 -17.87 -22.32
C ALA A 88 1.99 -17.06 -22.99
N ALA A 89 0.73 -17.41 -22.72
CA ALA A 89 -0.43 -16.66 -23.20
C ALA A 89 -0.47 -15.24 -22.64
N LEU A 90 -0.23 -15.06 -21.33
CA LEU A 90 -0.15 -13.73 -20.73
C LEU A 90 1.00 -12.90 -21.33
N GLN A 91 2.15 -13.51 -21.58
CA GLN A 91 3.28 -12.86 -22.23
C GLN A 91 2.96 -12.39 -23.66
N GLN A 92 2.28 -13.22 -24.43
CA GLN A 92 1.82 -12.87 -25.80
C GLN A 92 0.79 -11.73 -25.76
N LEU A 93 -0.18 -11.82 -24.85
CA LEU A 93 -1.19 -10.78 -24.65
C LEU A 93 -0.54 -9.45 -24.21
N ALA A 94 0.41 -9.49 -23.27
CA ALA A 94 1.15 -8.33 -22.82
C ALA A 94 2.00 -7.69 -23.94
N ALA A 95 2.69 -8.53 -24.74
CA ALA A 95 3.46 -8.06 -25.89
C ALA A 95 2.55 -7.40 -26.95
N HIS A 96 1.36 -7.96 -27.18
CA HIS A 96 0.36 -7.36 -28.07
C HIS A 96 -0.19 -6.05 -27.48
N HIS A 97 -0.49 -6.03 -26.17
CA HIS A 97 -0.98 -4.83 -25.48
C HIS A 97 0.04 -3.69 -25.54
N ARG A 98 1.34 -4.00 -25.34
CA ARG A 98 2.44 -3.05 -25.47
C ARG A 98 2.48 -2.37 -26.85
N THR A 99 2.08 -3.03 -27.93
CA THR A 99 2.05 -2.41 -29.27
C THR A 99 1.02 -1.30 -29.42
N ARG A 100 -0.01 -1.27 -28.56
CA ARG A 100 -1.04 -0.23 -28.52
C ARG A 100 -0.61 1.02 -27.73
N PHE A 101 0.39 0.87 -26.84
CA PHE A 101 0.91 1.97 -26.04
C PHE A 101 1.86 2.83 -26.87
N LYS A 102 1.59 4.15 -26.96
CA LYS A 102 2.35 5.12 -27.75
C LYS A 102 3.37 5.92 -26.94
N GLY A 103 3.24 5.89 -25.60
CA GLY A 103 4.17 6.56 -24.70
C GLY A 103 5.56 5.92 -24.70
N ARG A 104 6.52 6.61 -24.13
CA ARG A 104 7.90 6.11 -23.97
C ARG A 104 7.97 5.00 -22.93
N VAL A 105 8.71 3.94 -23.20
CA VAL A 105 8.92 2.85 -22.24
C VAL A 105 10.39 2.81 -21.81
N VAL A 106 10.59 2.84 -20.50
CA VAL A 106 11.90 2.72 -19.86
C VAL A 106 12.00 1.35 -19.19
N GLY A 107 12.92 0.53 -19.67
CA GLY A 107 13.26 -0.74 -19.04
C GLY A 107 14.38 -0.56 -18.02
N ILE A 108 14.17 -1.01 -16.79
CA ILE A 108 15.15 -0.90 -15.70
C ILE A 108 15.60 -2.30 -15.30
N THR A 109 16.90 -2.60 -15.49
CA THR A 109 17.48 -3.89 -15.16
C THR A 109 18.83 -3.75 -14.45
N GLY A 110 19.26 -4.82 -13.81
CA GLY A 110 20.48 -4.91 -13.02
C GLY A 110 20.37 -6.01 -11.97
N SER A 111 21.37 -6.19 -11.16
CA SER A 111 21.31 -7.09 -9.99
C SER A 111 20.63 -6.38 -8.83
N ASN A 112 21.15 -5.23 -8.41
CA ASN A 112 20.64 -4.42 -7.31
C ASN A 112 20.26 -3.00 -7.80
N GLY A 113 19.50 -2.22 -7.00
CA GLY A 113 19.13 -0.84 -7.30
C GLY A 113 17.91 -0.66 -8.20
N LYS A 114 17.41 -1.67 -8.93
CA LYS A 114 16.30 -1.56 -9.89
C LYS A 114 15.06 -0.85 -9.33
N THR A 115 14.57 -1.32 -8.21
CA THR A 115 13.37 -0.77 -7.56
C THR A 115 13.64 0.63 -7.01
N VAL A 116 14.82 0.85 -6.44
CA VAL A 116 15.25 2.16 -5.91
C VAL A 116 15.27 3.19 -7.03
N VAL A 117 15.96 2.92 -8.12
CA VAL A 117 16.05 3.82 -9.29
C VAL A 117 14.67 4.07 -9.89
N LYS A 118 13.83 3.03 -10.04
CA LYS A 118 12.44 3.17 -10.52
C LYS A 118 11.63 4.11 -9.64
N GLU A 119 11.65 3.90 -8.32
CA GLU A 119 10.86 4.70 -7.38
C GLU A 119 11.40 6.13 -7.26
N TRP A 120 12.71 6.34 -7.31
CA TRP A 120 13.30 7.66 -7.28
C TRP A 120 13.03 8.44 -8.58
N ILE A 121 13.11 7.81 -9.75
CA ILE A 121 12.67 8.42 -11.01
C ILE A 121 11.21 8.84 -10.92
N ALA A 122 10.34 7.97 -10.40
CA ALA A 122 8.92 8.26 -10.27
C ALA A 122 8.64 9.50 -9.38
N GLN A 123 9.49 9.76 -8.38
CA GLN A 123 9.38 10.94 -7.52
C GLN A 123 9.85 12.23 -8.21
N GLN A 124 10.60 12.14 -9.31
CA GLN A 124 11.13 13.29 -10.05
C GLN A 124 10.34 13.62 -11.32
N ILE A 125 9.34 12.80 -11.69
CA ILE A 125 8.51 13.08 -12.86
C ILE A 125 7.65 14.31 -12.59
N PRO A 126 7.63 15.31 -13.51
CA PRO A 126 6.82 16.51 -13.36
C PRO A 126 5.33 16.20 -13.19
N ALA A 127 4.63 17.00 -12.38
CA ALA A 127 3.23 16.78 -12.02
C ALA A 127 2.26 16.72 -13.23
N GLY A 128 2.59 17.31 -14.36
CA GLY A 128 1.76 17.29 -15.59
C GLY A 128 1.94 16.05 -16.45
N VAL A 129 2.95 15.21 -16.20
CA VAL A 129 3.25 14.03 -17.01
C VAL A 129 2.51 12.83 -16.48
N LYS A 130 1.61 12.25 -17.27
CA LYS A 130 0.98 10.97 -16.94
C LYS A 130 1.97 9.83 -17.14
N TYR A 131 2.16 9.02 -16.11
CA TYR A 131 3.06 7.88 -16.20
C TYR A 131 2.54 6.63 -15.49
N PHE A 132 2.99 5.50 -15.96
CA PHE A 132 2.83 4.19 -15.32
C PHE A 132 4.17 3.74 -14.73
N ARG A 133 4.15 3.03 -13.61
CA ARG A 133 5.30 2.29 -13.10
C ARG A 133 4.88 0.89 -12.63
N SER A 134 5.72 -0.11 -12.88
CA SER A 134 5.45 -1.46 -12.42
C SER A 134 5.24 -1.49 -10.89
N PRO A 135 4.15 -2.14 -10.40
CA PRO A 135 3.86 -2.22 -8.97
C PRO A 135 4.93 -3.00 -8.21
N LYS A 136 5.29 -2.57 -7.00
CA LYS A 136 6.26 -3.27 -6.15
C LYS A 136 7.50 -3.70 -6.95
N SER A 137 7.91 -4.98 -6.83
CA SER A 137 9.00 -5.59 -7.60
C SER A 137 8.46 -6.59 -8.63
N TYR A 138 7.44 -6.18 -9.43
CA TYR A 138 6.88 -6.99 -10.53
C TYR A 138 7.89 -7.04 -11.70
N ASN A 139 9.00 -7.73 -11.49
CA ASN A 139 10.12 -7.80 -12.43
C ASN A 139 10.33 -9.20 -13.05
N SER A 140 9.56 -10.20 -12.60
CA SER A 140 9.61 -11.58 -13.11
C SER A 140 8.85 -11.73 -14.45
N GLN A 141 8.96 -12.90 -15.07
CA GLN A 141 8.26 -13.25 -16.31
C GLN A 141 6.74 -13.00 -16.26
N LEU A 142 6.11 -13.32 -15.14
CA LEU A 142 4.68 -13.07 -14.89
C LEU A 142 4.43 -11.61 -14.45
N GLY A 143 5.26 -11.09 -13.54
CA GLY A 143 5.09 -9.74 -13.01
C GLY A 143 5.17 -8.65 -14.08
N VAL A 144 6.09 -8.78 -15.03
CA VAL A 144 6.22 -7.86 -16.18
C VAL A 144 5.00 -7.96 -17.10
N ALA A 145 4.51 -9.16 -17.40
CA ALA A 145 3.32 -9.33 -18.23
C ALA A 145 2.09 -8.66 -17.59
N LEU A 146 1.89 -8.87 -16.29
CA LEU A 146 0.81 -8.23 -15.54
C LEU A 146 0.97 -6.70 -15.50
N SER A 147 2.18 -6.20 -15.29
CA SER A 147 2.45 -4.75 -15.28
C SER A 147 2.09 -4.10 -16.62
N LEU A 148 2.51 -4.69 -17.72
CA LEU A 148 2.20 -4.17 -19.06
C LEU A 148 0.69 -4.15 -19.34
N LEU A 149 -0.05 -5.17 -18.89
CA LEU A 149 -1.51 -5.24 -19.05
C LEU A 149 -2.29 -4.22 -18.21
N MET A 150 -1.65 -3.61 -17.19
CA MET A 150 -2.21 -2.53 -16.37
C MET A 150 -2.12 -1.15 -17.04
N ILE A 151 -1.31 -0.98 -18.09
CA ILE A 151 -1.18 0.29 -18.82
C ILE A 151 -2.51 0.60 -19.50
N GLU A 152 -3.03 1.81 -19.27
CA GLU A 152 -4.34 2.23 -19.82
C GLU A 152 -4.23 2.82 -21.23
N GLY A 153 -3.06 3.35 -21.58
CA GLY A 153 -2.73 3.82 -22.92
C GLY A 153 -2.78 5.35 -23.10
N ASP A 154 -3.16 6.09 -22.07
CA ASP A 154 -3.14 7.56 -22.03
C ASP A 154 -1.90 8.11 -21.29
N GLU A 155 -1.05 7.23 -20.76
CA GLU A 155 0.21 7.62 -20.15
C GLU A 155 1.26 7.97 -21.21
N GLU A 156 2.11 8.93 -20.89
CA GLU A 156 3.22 9.39 -21.74
C GLU A 156 4.52 8.60 -21.51
N LEU A 157 4.62 7.97 -20.30
CA LEU A 157 5.80 7.26 -19.86
C LEU A 157 5.43 5.99 -19.09
N ALA A 158 6.15 4.91 -19.32
CA ALA A 158 6.04 3.69 -18.53
C ALA A 158 7.41 3.25 -18.01
N LEU A 159 7.54 3.05 -16.70
CA LEU A 159 8.73 2.55 -16.02
C LEU A 159 8.54 1.07 -15.70
N ILE A 160 9.27 0.20 -16.37
CA ILE A 160 9.13 -1.25 -16.25
C ILE A 160 10.41 -1.87 -15.70
N GLU A 161 10.32 -2.50 -14.55
CA GLU A 161 11.42 -3.23 -13.92
C GLU A 161 11.54 -4.63 -14.54
N ALA A 162 12.73 -5.03 -14.97
CA ALA A 162 13.02 -6.33 -15.59
C ALA A 162 14.09 -7.09 -14.81
N GLY A 163 13.73 -8.24 -14.25
CA GLY A 163 14.60 -9.16 -13.52
C GLY A 163 14.66 -10.53 -14.19
N ILE A 164 15.80 -11.20 -14.07
CA ILE A 164 16.02 -12.56 -14.55
C ILE A 164 16.65 -13.42 -13.47
N SER A 165 16.30 -14.68 -13.50
CA SER A 165 16.88 -15.73 -12.64
C SER A 165 17.61 -16.79 -13.46
N CYS A 166 17.26 -16.99 -14.75
CA CYS A 166 17.83 -18.01 -15.62
C CYS A 166 18.19 -17.45 -17.00
N PRO A 167 19.14 -18.08 -17.71
CA PRO A 167 19.44 -17.76 -19.11
C PRO A 167 18.20 -17.89 -20.02
N GLY A 168 18.11 -17.01 -21.03
CA GLY A 168 17.00 -16.97 -22.00
C GLY A 168 15.75 -16.26 -21.50
N GLU A 169 15.70 -15.83 -20.26
CA GLU A 169 14.54 -15.09 -19.71
C GLU A 169 14.45 -13.67 -20.23
N MET A 170 15.57 -12.98 -20.39
CA MET A 170 15.58 -11.58 -20.84
C MET A 170 15.10 -11.41 -22.27
N VAL A 171 15.29 -12.42 -23.13
CA VAL A 171 14.74 -12.43 -24.50
C VAL A 171 13.21 -12.33 -24.48
N ARG A 172 12.55 -13.03 -23.54
CA ARG A 172 11.10 -12.99 -23.40
C ARG A 172 10.65 -11.64 -22.83
N LEU A 173 11.38 -11.09 -21.83
CA LEU A 173 11.10 -9.78 -21.26
C LEU A 173 11.29 -8.67 -22.30
N GLU A 174 12.36 -8.70 -23.08
CA GLU A 174 12.61 -7.72 -24.16
C GLU A 174 11.47 -7.70 -25.18
N ARG A 175 11.01 -8.88 -25.64
CA ARG A 175 9.88 -8.99 -26.58
C ARG A 175 8.58 -8.38 -26.04
N MET A 176 8.35 -8.48 -24.75
CA MET A 176 7.18 -7.87 -24.09
C MET A 176 7.35 -6.38 -23.91
N ILE A 177 8.48 -5.94 -23.33
CA ILE A 177 8.69 -4.55 -22.88
C ILE A 177 8.97 -3.63 -24.07
N ARG A 178 9.85 -4.05 -25.00
CA ARG A 178 10.36 -3.24 -26.14
C ARG A 178 10.67 -1.81 -25.68
N PRO A 179 11.67 -1.64 -24.80
CA PRO A 179 11.95 -0.34 -24.21
C PRO A 179 12.56 0.62 -25.23
N ASP A 180 12.21 1.90 -25.12
CA ASP A 180 12.85 3.00 -25.87
C ASP A 180 14.16 3.42 -25.23
N THR A 181 14.18 3.37 -23.88
CA THR A 181 15.35 3.65 -23.06
C THR A 181 15.57 2.49 -22.09
N VAL A 182 16.82 2.10 -21.88
CA VAL A 182 17.17 1.08 -20.86
C VAL A 182 18.12 1.70 -19.86
N ILE A 183 17.84 1.45 -18.58
CA ILE A 183 18.72 1.82 -17.46
C ILE A 183 19.33 0.55 -16.89
N PHE A 184 20.66 0.47 -16.90
CA PHE A 184 21.40 -0.57 -16.22
C PHE A 184 21.84 -0.05 -14.87
N THR A 185 21.31 -0.67 -13.80
CA THR A 185 21.78 -0.45 -12.43
C THR A 185 23.05 -1.27 -12.17
N SER A 186 23.39 -1.55 -10.92
CA SER A 186 24.56 -2.38 -10.61
C SER A 186 24.41 -3.82 -11.13
N ILE A 187 25.46 -4.42 -11.64
CA ILE A 187 25.55 -5.85 -11.96
C ILE A 187 26.48 -6.53 -10.96
N GLY A 188 25.96 -7.56 -10.29
CA GLY A 188 26.67 -8.33 -9.26
C GLY A 188 26.16 -9.78 -9.21
N GLU A 189 26.55 -10.53 -8.18
CA GLU A 189 26.37 -11.99 -8.08
C GLU A 189 24.95 -12.48 -7.73
N ALA A 190 23.98 -11.60 -7.48
CA ALA A 190 22.60 -12.01 -7.20
C ALA A 190 22.04 -12.94 -8.30
N HIS A 191 21.49 -14.12 -7.96
CA HIS A 191 21.05 -15.18 -8.89
C HIS A 191 22.19 -15.75 -9.78
N GLN A 192 23.43 -15.82 -9.27
CA GLN A 192 24.57 -16.37 -10.01
C GLN A 192 24.48 -17.90 -10.19
N GLU A 193 23.70 -18.59 -9.38
CA GLU A 193 23.53 -20.05 -9.40
C GLU A 193 23.17 -20.65 -10.76
N ASN A 194 22.49 -19.85 -11.61
CA ASN A 194 22.03 -20.30 -12.92
C ASN A 194 22.89 -19.77 -14.08
N PHE A 195 24.01 -19.07 -13.77
CA PHE A 195 24.92 -18.51 -14.77
C PHE A 195 26.36 -18.97 -14.52
N THR A 196 27.07 -19.30 -15.59
CA THR A 196 28.45 -19.81 -15.53
C THR A 196 29.49 -18.73 -15.23
N SER A 197 29.15 -17.46 -15.53
CA SER A 197 30.03 -16.32 -15.28
C SER A 197 29.23 -15.00 -15.18
N LEU A 198 29.88 -13.96 -14.65
CA LEU A 198 29.34 -12.60 -14.60
C LEU A 198 29.21 -12.02 -16.01
N GLU A 199 30.07 -12.40 -16.95
CA GLU A 199 29.98 -12.01 -18.35
C GLU A 199 28.70 -12.56 -18.99
N GLU A 200 28.41 -13.85 -18.81
CA GLU A 200 27.20 -14.49 -19.34
C GLU A 200 25.96 -13.81 -18.81
N LYS A 201 25.90 -13.57 -17.50
CA LYS A 201 24.77 -12.87 -16.86
C LYS A 201 24.64 -11.43 -17.33
N SER A 202 25.75 -10.72 -17.52
CA SER A 202 25.74 -9.37 -18.08
C SER A 202 25.24 -9.37 -19.52
N ALA A 203 25.68 -10.32 -20.34
CA ALA A 203 25.23 -10.49 -21.72
C ALA A 203 23.72 -10.75 -21.79
N GLU A 204 23.21 -11.61 -20.91
CA GLU A 204 21.78 -11.89 -20.82
C GLU A 204 20.97 -10.64 -20.47
N LYS A 205 21.41 -9.87 -19.45
CA LYS A 205 20.74 -8.61 -19.07
C LYS A 205 20.80 -7.54 -20.19
N LEU A 206 21.91 -7.49 -20.94
CA LEU A 206 22.08 -6.57 -22.05
C LEU A 206 21.10 -6.82 -23.21
N VAL A 207 20.53 -8.02 -23.32
CA VAL A 207 19.49 -8.32 -24.32
C VAL A 207 18.31 -7.36 -24.21
N LEU A 208 17.98 -6.85 -23.01
CA LEU A 208 16.89 -5.87 -22.84
C LEU A 208 17.08 -4.61 -23.71
N ALA A 209 18.33 -4.23 -23.98
CA ALA A 209 18.66 -3.05 -24.78
C ALA A 209 18.61 -3.30 -26.30
N LYS A 210 18.28 -4.50 -26.77
CA LYS A 210 18.32 -4.86 -28.18
C LYS A 210 17.55 -3.91 -29.10
N GLY A 211 16.37 -3.43 -28.67
CA GLY A 211 15.52 -2.48 -29.38
C GLY A 211 15.69 -1.01 -28.96
N ALA A 212 16.36 -0.74 -27.84
CA ALA A 212 16.40 0.58 -27.25
C ALA A 212 17.20 1.60 -28.06
N ARG A 213 16.74 2.84 -28.05
CA ARG A 213 17.46 3.97 -28.67
C ARG A 213 18.53 4.54 -27.75
N THR A 214 18.21 4.61 -26.46
CA THR A 214 19.09 5.19 -25.43
C THR A 214 19.40 4.15 -24.37
N ILE A 215 20.66 4.13 -23.94
CA ILE A 215 21.15 3.26 -22.87
C ILE A 215 21.83 4.14 -21.81
N ILE A 216 21.31 4.08 -20.58
CA ILE A 216 21.86 4.74 -19.41
C ILE A 216 22.55 3.67 -18.55
N TYR A 217 23.79 3.89 -18.19
CA TYR A 217 24.59 2.98 -17.37
C TYR A 217 25.58 3.78 -16.51
N HIS A 218 26.18 3.16 -15.52
CA HIS A 218 27.23 3.79 -14.72
C HIS A 218 28.59 3.20 -15.05
N GLY A 219 29.54 4.05 -15.46
CA GLY A 219 30.89 3.68 -15.92
C GLY A 219 31.82 3.11 -14.84
N GLY A 220 31.36 3.01 -13.57
CA GLY A 220 32.14 2.36 -12.50
C GLY A 220 32.33 0.84 -12.68
N SER A 221 31.59 0.20 -13.60
CA SER A 221 31.77 -1.21 -13.97
C SER A 221 32.44 -1.33 -15.33
N SER A 222 33.77 -1.57 -15.34
CA SER A 222 34.56 -1.71 -16.57
C SER A 222 34.09 -2.85 -17.48
N LEU A 223 33.53 -3.92 -16.91
CA LEU A 223 32.96 -5.05 -17.67
C LEU A 223 31.67 -4.59 -18.41
N LEU A 224 30.71 -4.01 -17.69
CA LEU A 224 29.43 -3.57 -18.26
C LEU A 224 29.66 -2.52 -19.35
N GLU A 225 30.49 -1.51 -19.07
CA GLU A 225 30.82 -0.46 -20.03
C GLU A 225 31.42 -1.02 -21.31
N ARG A 226 32.44 -1.88 -21.21
CA ARG A 226 33.08 -2.53 -22.37
C ARG A 226 32.05 -3.29 -23.21
N MET A 227 31.19 -4.07 -22.57
CA MET A 227 30.16 -4.85 -23.27
C MET A 227 29.13 -3.95 -23.93
N ILE A 228 28.65 -2.89 -23.28
CA ILE A 228 27.68 -1.92 -23.86
C ILE A 228 28.32 -1.25 -25.08
N ARG A 229 29.56 -0.74 -24.97
CA ARG A 229 30.24 -0.08 -26.09
C ARG A 229 30.46 -1.03 -27.26
N THR A 230 30.79 -2.30 -26.99
CA THR A 230 30.99 -3.33 -28.03
C THR A 230 29.68 -3.67 -28.73
N LEU A 231 28.59 -3.90 -27.99
CA LEU A 231 27.33 -4.38 -28.55
C LEU A 231 26.42 -3.24 -29.10
N TYR A 232 26.53 -2.05 -28.50
CA TYR A 232 25.57 -0.95 -28.73
C TYR A 232 26.24 0.41 -28.98
N GLY A 233 27.53 0.45 -29.37
CA GLY A 233 28.30 1.68 -29.58
C GLY A 233 27.72 2.65 -30.63
N GLY A 234 26.85 2.18 -31.50
CA GLY A 234 26.10 3.03 -32.46
C GLY A 234 24.83 3.69 -31.93
N ARG A 235 24.54 3.54 -30.65
CA ARG A 235 23.33 4.09 -30.00
C ARG A 235 23.66 5.30 -29.14
N GLN A 236 22.62 5.99 -28.62
CA GLN A 236 22.80 7.03 -27.62
C GLN A 236 23.19 6.37 -26.30
N LEU A 237 24.43 6.50 -25.91
CA LEU A 237 24.96 6.00 -24.64
C LEU A 237 25.11 7.17 -23.68
N GLN A 238 24.58 7.03 -22.46
CA GLN A 238 24.72 8.01 -21.39
C GLN A 238 25.37 7.35 -20.18
N ASP A 239 26.59 7.75 -19.88
CA ASP A 239 27.27 7.37 -18.64
C ASP A 239 26.73 8.24 -17.50
N ALA A 240 26.11 7.62 -16.53
CA ALA A 240 25.58 8.31 -15.36
C ALA A 240 26.68 8.83 -14.42
N ALA A 241 27.89 8.28 -14.47
CA ALA A 241 29.02 8.78 -13.68
C ALA A 241 29.40 10.24 -14.06
N GLU A 242 29.02 10.69 -15.27
CA GLU A 242 29.20 12.07 -15.73
C GLU A 242 28.16 13.04 -15.16
N TYR A 243 27.12 12.55 -14.46
CA TYR A 243 26.12 13.42 -13.85
C TYR A 243 26.66 13.99 -12.53
N PRO A 244 26.76 15.33 -12.41
CA PRO A 244 27.26 15.96 -11.20
C PRO A 244 26.23 15.84 -10.07
N LEU A 245 26.64 15.27 -8.96
CA LEU A 245 25.81 15.28 -7.73
C LEU A 245 26.13 16.54 -6.90
N PRO A 246 25.14 17.07 -6.15
CA PRO A 246 25.37 18.12 -5.18
C PRO A 246 26.45 17.74 -4.17
N GLU A 247 27.24 18.72 -3.67
CA GLU A 247 28.29 18.48 -2.66
C GLU A 247 27.69 17.89 -1.37
N GLN A 248 26.48 18.35 -0.98
CA GLN A 248 25.74 17.83 0.17
C GLN A 248 24.50 17.10 -0.33
N LEU A 249 24.48 15.79 -0.17
CA LEU A 249 23.30 14.96 -0.36
C LEU A 249 22.58 14.77 1.00
N PRO A 250 21.24 14.58 1.01
CA PRO A 250 20.53 14.26 2.24
C PRO A 250 21.16 13.05 2.94
N ALA A 251 21.22 13.14 4.29
CA ALA A 251 21.70 12.05 5.11
C ALA A 251 20.99 10.73 4.82
N GLY A 252 21.71 9.63 4.94
CA GLY A 252 21.14 8.30 4.76
C GLY A 252 21.53 7.63 3.46
N VAL A 253 20.59 7.01 2.75
CA VAL A 253 20.86 6.14 1.59
C VAL A 253 21.63 6.87 0.47
N LEU A 254 21.38 8.16 0.25
CA LEU A 254 22.06 8.96 -0.78
C LEU A 254 23.56 9.18 -0.50
N GLU A 255 24.01 9.07 0.74
CA GLU A 255 25.42 9.21 1.11
C GLU A 255 26.22 7.92 0.89
N SER A 256 25.55 6.77 0.76
CA SER A 256 26.21 5.49 0.45
C SER A 256 26.76 5.47 -0.98
N GLY A 257 27.82 4.71 -1.22
CA GLY A 257 28.38 4.53 -2.57
C GLY A 257 27.33 4.04 -3.57
N ALA A 258 26.47 3.10 -3.18
CA ALA A 258 25.39 2.58 -4.02
C ALA A 258 24.29 3.63 -4.23
N GLY A 259 23.90 4.38 -3.18
CA GLY A 259 22.90 5.44 -3.31
C GLY A 259 23.38 6.58 -4.21
N ARG A 260 24.69 6.90 -4.22
CA ARG A 260 25.25 7.88 -5.16
C ARG A 260 25.16 7.42 -6.60
N VAL A 261 25.44 6.14 -6.88
CA VAL A 261 25.27 5.53 -8.20
C VAL A 261 23.81 5.59 -8.66
N ASP A 262 22.88 5.20 -7.78
CA ASP A 262 21.43 5.25 -8.08
C ASP A 262 20.97 6.70 -8.33
N ALA A 263 21.45 7.68 -7.55
CA ALA A 263 21.16 9.11 -7.75
C ALA A 263 21.71 9.64 -9.09
N GLN A 264 22.93 9.23 -9.48
CA GLN A 264 23.50 9.58 -10.78
C GLN A 264 22.70 8.98 -11.95
N LEU A 265 22.18 7.77 -11.82
CA LEU A 265 21.29 7.15 -12.81
C LEU A 265 19.99 7.93 -12.96
N VAL A 266 19.40 8.39 -11.83
CA VAL A 266 18.19 9.24 -11.83
C VAL A 266 18.48 10.58 -12.52
N GLY A 267 19.59 11.24 -12.20
CA GLY A 267 19.98 12.49 -12.83
C GLY A 267 20.24 12.35 -14.34
N ALA A 268 20.94 11.28 -14.73
CA ALA A 268 21.17 10.96 -16.14
C ALA A 268 19.84 10.71 -16.88
N PHE A 269 18.86 10.04 -16.24
CA PHE A 269 17.54 9.85 -16.80
C PHE A 269 16.80 11.19 -17.01
N CYS A 270 16.80 12.09 -16.02
CA CYS A 270 16.16 13.40 -16.14
C CYS A 270 16.76 14.20 -17.29
N ARG A 271 18.09 14.19 -17.42
CA ARG A 271 18.80 14.86 -18.52
C ARG A 271 18.42 14.30 -19.90
N VAL A 272 18.40 12.97 -20.04
CA VAL A 272 18.05 12.31 -21.31
C VAL A 272 16.60 12.54 -21.71
N THR A 273 15.69 12.63 -20.75
CA THR A 273 14.26 12.82 -21.00
C THR A 273 13.87 14.29 -21.15
N GLY A 274 14.76 15.22 -20.82
CA GLY A 274 14.48 16.66 -20.80
C GLY A 274 13.65 17.09 -19.58
N PHE A 275 13.60 16.26 -18.54
CA PHE A 275 12.98 16.64 -17.27
C PHE A 275 13.89 17.61 -16.50
N PRO A 276 13.33 18.41 -15.57
CA PRO A 276 14.13 19.22 -14.67
C PRO A 276 15.17 18.40 -13.91
N ASP A 277 16.27 19.03 -13.51
CA ASP A 277 17.24 18.37 -12.63
C ASP A 277 16.56 17.88 -11.34
N PRO A 278 16.88 16.66 -10.87
CA PRO A 278 16.21 16.08 -9.74
C PRO A 278 16.46 16.85 -8.43
N ASP A 279 15.40 17.05 -7.67
CA ASP A 279 15.48 17.55 -6.30
C ASP A 279 15.79 16.39 -5.33
N PHE A 280 17.06 16.14 -5.10
CA PHE A 280 17.49 15.07 -4.20
C PHE A 280 17.04 15.28 -2.75
N GLY A 281 16.75 16.53 -2.32
CA GLY A 281 16.22 16.83 -0.98
C GLY A 281 14.81 16.26 -0.74
N ARG A 282 14.07 16.01 -1.81
CA ARG A 282 12.71 15.44 -1.74
C ARG A 282 12.66 13.92 -1.94
N ILE A 283 13.79 13.28 -2.27
CA ILE A 283 13.84 11.82 -2.41
C ILE A 283 13.58 11.16 -1.07
N ARG A 284 12.59 10.28 -1.04
CA ARG A 284 12.26 9.45 0.12
C ARG A 284 12.88 8.07 -0.04
N PRO A 285 13.39 7.47 1.05
CA PRO A 285 13.85 6.09 1.05
C PRO A 285 12.74 5.13 0.57
N VAL A 286 13.14 4.06 -0.08
CA VAL A 286 12.22 2.97 -0.42
C VAL A 286 12.17 2.03 0.77
N ALA A 287 10.97 1.77 1.30
CA ALA A 287 10.78 0.93 2.48
C ALA A 287 11.49 -0.43 2.34
N MET A 288 12.08 -0.93 3.43
CA MET A 288 12.85 -2.18 3.51
C MET A 288 14.07 -2.25 2.57
N ARG A 289 14.68 -1.09 2.24
CA ARG A 289 15.89 -0.96 1.43
C ARG A 289 16.84 0.05 2.09
N LEU A 290 17.70 -0.41 3.03
CA LEU A 290 18.60 0.44 3.83
C LEU A 290 17.84 1.58 4.54
N GLU A 291 16.62 1.31 5.00
CA GLU A 291 15.80 2.28 5.70
C GLU A 291 16.33 2.53 7.11
N LEU A 292 16.55 3.80 7.47
CA LEU A 292 17.00 4.19 8.81
C LEU A 292 15.81 4.37 9.74
N LYS A 293 15.88 3.72 10.92
CA LYS A 293 14.88 3.83 11.99
C LYS A 293 15.54 4.01 13.33
N GLU A 294 14.92 4.78 14.22
CA GLU A 294 15.34 4.79 15.62
C GLU A 294 14.95 3.46 16.29
N GLY A 295 15.90 2.80 16.92
CA GLY A 295 15.66 1.57 17.64
C GLY A 295 15.52 1.77 19.16
N ILE A 296 15.07 0.70 19.84
CA ILE A 296 15.00 0.65 21.31
C ILE A 296 16.39 0.81 21.93
N ASN A 297 16.45 1.23 23.19
CA ASN A 297 17.69 1.34 23.96
C ASN A 297 18.78 2.21 23.29
N GLY A 298 18.39 3.24 22.53
CA GLY A 298 19.33 4.14 21.85
C GLY A 298 20.02 3.53 20.63
N SER A 299 19.53 2.42 20.12
CA SER A 299 20.05 1.85 18.87
C SER A 299 19.59 2.65 17.65
N LEU A 300 20.34 2.54 16.56
CA LEU A 300 19.97 2.99 15.23
C LEU A 300 19.81 1.73 14.35
N LEU A 301 18.64 1.55 13.77
CA LEU A 301 18.37 0.40 12.92
C LEU A 301 18.54 0.77 11.46
N ILE A 302 19.14 -0.13 10.70
CA ILE A 302 19.21 -0.12 9.25
C ILE A 302 18.39 -1.33 8.78
N ASP A 303 17.20 -1.07 8.25
CA ASP A 303 16.29 -2.10 7.77
C ASP A 303 16.52 -2.39 6.29
N ASP A 304 17.07 -3.57 6.00
CA ASP A 304 17.30 -4.07 4.64
C ASP A 304 16.82 -5.54 4.51
N ALA A 305 15.62 -5.81 5.02
CA ALA A 305 15.02 -7.12 5.18
C ALA A 305 14.32 -7.65 3.92
N TYR A 306 14.80 -7.36 2.72
CA TYR A 306 14.13 -7.75 1.47
C TYR A 306 14.92 -8.70 0.60
N ASN A 307 16.26 -8.57 0.58
CA ASN A 307 17.14 -9.36 -0.27
C ASN A 307 18.39 -9.78 0.52
N SER A 308 18.83 -11.03 0.34
CA SER A 308 19.99 -11.58 1.05
C SER A 308 20.94 -12.26 0.07
N ASP A 309 21.77 -11.46 -0.60
CA ASP A 309 22.89 -11.90 -1.45
C ASP A 309 24.20 -11.19 -1.02
N ILE A 310 25.35 -11.75 -1.41
CA ILE A 310 26.68 -11.26 -0.99
C ILE A 310 26.92 -9.79 -1.36
N ASN A 311 26.54 -9.38 -2.57
CA ASN A 311 26.82 -8.00 -3.02
C ASN A 311 25.94 -7.00 -2.28
N SER A 312 24.65 -7.33 -2.10
CA SER A 312 23.77 -6.50 -1.31
C SER A 312 24.17 -6.45 0.16
N LEU A 313 24.76 -7.55 0.69
CA LEU A 313 25.33 -7.58 2.03
C LEU A 313 26.56 -6.67 2.13
N SER A 314 27.48 -6.72 1.15
CA SER A 314 28.64 -5.83 1.12
C SER A 314 28.23 -4.36 1.14
N ILE A 315 27.28 -3.96 0.29
CA ILE A 315 26.74 -2.59 0.25
C ILE A 315 26.12 -2.19 1.60
N ALA A 316 25.34 -3.10 2.20
CA ALA A 316 24.70 -2.84 3.48
C ALA A 316 25.71 -2.74 4.64
N LEU A 317 26.79 -3.51 4.60
CA LEU A 317 27.89 -3.44 5.57
C LEU A 317 28.69 -2.15 5.43
N ASP A 318 28.97 -1.69 4.22
CA ASP A 318 29.60 -0.39 3.98
C ASP A 318 28.75 0.75 4.52
N TYR A 319 27.43 0.65 4.30
CA TYR A 319 26.47 1.62 4.85
C TYR A 319 26.41 1.57 6.39
N LEU A 320 26.39 0.36 6.98
CA LEU A 320 26.44 0.16 8.43
C LEU A 320 27.71 0.81 9.02
N HIS A 321 28.87 0.58 8.39
CA HIS A 321 30.15 1.15 8.86
C HIS A 321 30.11 2.69 8.84
N ASN A 322 29.63 3.29 7.75
CA ASN A 322 29.51 4.74 7.63
C ASN A 322 28.54 5.35 8.67
N MET A 323 27.42 4.67 8.93
CA MET A 323 26.43 5.14 9.90
C MET A 323 26.83 4.88 11.35
N ALA A 324 27.83 4.03 11.60
CA ALA A 324 28.23 3.67 12.95
C ALA A 324 28.83 4.84 13.72
N ALA A 325 29.56 5.74 13.04
CA ALA A 325 30.19 6.93 13.67
C ALA A 325 30.89 6.59 15.00
N GLY A 326 31.60 5.47 15.07
CA GLY A 326 32.34 4.99 16.25
C GLY A 326 31.49 4.17 17.25
N ARG A 327 30.19 3.99 17.03
CA ARG A 327 29.34 3.12 17.83
C ARG A 327 29.58 1.64 17.49
N PRO A 328 29.42 0.72 18.45
CA PRO A 328 29.51 -0.72 18.15
C PRO A 328 28.39 -1.15 17.20
N MET A 329 28.70 -2.12 16.32
CA MET A 329 27.83 -2.59 15.26
C MET A 329 27.30 -3.99 15.55
N THR A 330 26.02 -4.21 15.27
CA THR A 330 25.37 -5.52 15.26
C THR A 330 24.84 -5.81 13.86
N LEU A 331 25.08 -7.03 13.37
CA LEU A 331 24.47 -7.55 12.17
C LEU A 331 23.48 -8.65 12.54
N ILE A 332 22.22 -8.52 12.13
CA ILE A 332 21.22 -9.60 12.16
C ILE A 332 21.06 -10.08 10.72
N LEU A 333 21.47 -11.33 10.43
CA LEU A 333 21.57 -11.86 9.07
C LEU A 333 20.81 -13.18 8.94
N SER A 334 19.93 -13.28 7.94
CA SER A 334 19.32 -14.57 7.56
C SER A 334 20.28 -15.41 6.72
N ASP A 335 19.88 -16.66 6.43
CA ASP A 335 20.55 -17.44 5.40
C ASP A 335 20.66 -16.65 4.09
N ILE A 336 21.79 -16.76 3.41
CA ILE A 336 22.00 -16.21 2.07
C ILE A 336 21.50 -17.23 1.05
N GLU A 337 20.52 -16.82 0.28
CA GLU A 337 19.85 -17.67 -0.71
C GLU A 337 20.42 -17.42 -2.11
N GLN A 338 20.19 -18.40 -3.00
CA GLN A 338 20.44 -18.28 -4.45
C GLN A 338 21.87 -17.85 -4.83
N SER A 339 22.89 -18.31 -4.10
CA SER A 339 24.29 -17.99 -4.41
C SER A 339 24.92 -18.91 -5.45
N GLY A 340 24.42 -20.16 -5.57
CA GLY A 340 25.06 -21.20 -6.42
C GLY A 340 26.47 -21.62 -5.97
N VAL A 341 26.92 -21.14 -4.81
CA VAL A 341 28.25 -21.38 -4.24
C VAL A 341 28.12 -22.36 -3.08
N GLU A 342 29.07 -23.24 -2.90
CA GLU A 342 29.15 -24.16 -1.76
C GLU A 342 29.20 -23.38 -0.45
N ASP A 343 28.41 -23.82 0.56
CA ASP A 343 28.22 -23.11 1.83
C ASP A 343 29.52 -22.75 2.54
N GLY A 344 30.52 -23.64 2.49
CA GLY A 344 31.84 -23.38 3.09
C GLY A 344 32.57 -22.17 2.46
N VAL A 345 32.52 -22.03 1.14
CA VAL A 345 33.10 -20.91 0.41
C VAL A 345 32.25 -19.64 0.62
N LEU A 346 30.92 -19.75 0.51
CA LEU A 346 29.98 -18.67 0.68
C LEU A 346 30.12 -18.00 2.06
N TYR A 347 30.00 -18.78 3.12
CA TYR A 347 30.05 -18.21 4.49
C TYR A 347 31.48 -17.87 4.93
N GLY A 348 32.52 -18.41 4.28
CA GLY A 348 33.88 -17.91 4.40
C GLY A 348 34.04 -16.48 3.88
N GLU A 349 33.44 -16.17 2.74
CA GLU A 349 33.40 -14.81 2.19
C GLU A 349 32.53 -13.88 3.03
N VAL A 350 31.35 -14.32 3.49
CA VAL A 350 30.49 -13.56 4.42
C VAL A 350 31.27 -13.20 5.69
N ALA A 351 31.97 -14.15 6.30
CA ALA A 351 32.77 -13.91 7.50
C ALA A 351 33.86 -12.89 7.26
N ARG A 352 34.54 -12.93 6.08
CA ARG A 352 35.53 -11.93 5.68
C ARG A 352 34.93 -10.52 5.55
N LEU A 353 33.75 -10.38 4.92
CA LEU A 353 33.04 -9.11 4.78
C LEU A 353 32.63 -8.56 6.15
N VAL A 354 32.07 -9.41 7.01
CA VAL A 354 31.64 -9.05 8.38
C VAL A 354 32.84 -8.56 9.22
N ALA A 355 33.98 -9.24 9.12
CA ALA A 355 35.22 -8.85 9.80
C ALA A 355 35.77 -7.53 9.25
N ALA A 356 35.83 -7.37 7.92
CA ALA A 356 36.31 -6.15 7.25
C ALA A 356 35.45 -4.90 7.62
N ALA A 357 34.13 -5.07 7.76
CA ALA A 357 33.23 -4.01 8.20
C ALA A 357 33.37 -3.65 9.67
N GLY A 358 34.07 -4.47 10.48
CA GLY A 358 34.25 -4.22 11.91
C GLY A 358 32.99 -4.54 12.76
N VAL A 359 32.15 -5.44 12.32
CA VAL A 359 30.97 -5.89 13.07
C VAL A 359 31.41 -6.59 14.34
N SER A 360 30.93 -6.12 15.50
CA SER A 360 31.30 -6.63 16.81
C SER A 360 30.35 -7.70 17.35
N ARG A 361 29.12 -7.74 16.84
CA ARG A 361 28.07 -8.72 17.20
C ARG A 361 27.35 -9.20 15.95
N LEU A 362 27.29 -10.55 15.75
CA LEU A 362 26.51 -11.18 14.69
C LEU A 362 25.40 -12.02 15.30
N ILE A 363 24.19 -11.89 14.74
CA ILE A 363 23.06 -12.75 15.04
C ILE A 363 22.62 -13.41 13.73
N GLY A 364 22.89 -14.70 13.59
CA GLY A 364 22.53 -15.47 12.40
C GLY A 364 21.21 -16.21 12.58
N VAL A 365 20.36 -16.22 11.54
CA VAL A 365 19.09 -16.94 11.53
C VAL A 365 18.99 -17.85 10.31
N GLY A 366 18.86 -19.12 10.53
CA GLY A 366 18.79 -20.17 9.53
C GLY A 366 19.76 -21.32 9.81
N ASP A 367 19.54 -22.46 9.16
CA ASP A 367 20.38 -23.65 9.39
C ASP A 367 21.76 -23.54 8.69
N ARG A 368 21.84 -22.88 7.53
CA ARG A 368 23.09 -22.74 6.75
C ARG A 368 24.09 -21.83 7.48
N ILE A 369 23.68 -20.62 7.86
CA ILE A 369 24.54 -19.67 8.59
C ILE A 369 24.93 -20.23 9.98
N ARG A 370 24.02 -20.95 10.64
CA ARG A 370 24.29 -21.61 11.92
C ARG A 370 25.36 -22.68 11.81
N ASN A 371 25.28 -23.53 10.77
CA ASN A 371 26.28 -24.56 10.52
C ASN A 371 27.67 -23.97 10.20
N ALA A 372 27.71 -22.79 9.63
CA ALA A 372 28.94 -22.05 9.31
C ALA A 372 29.42 -21.16 10.47
N GLY A 373 28.79 -21.23 11.64
CA GLY A 373 29.05 -20.33 12.77
C GLY A 373 30.54 -20.24 13.20
N ALA A 374 31.29 -21.32 13.05
CA ALA A 374 32.73 -21.34 13.36
C ALA A 374 33.61 -20.42 12.47
N ASN A 375 33.07 -19.94 11.32
CA ASN A 375 33.82 -19.04 10.42
C ASN A 375 33.88 -17.61 10.95
N PHE A 376 32.98 -17.21 11.87
CA PHE A 376 32.85 -15.83 12.34
C PHE A 376 33.72 -15.60 13.59
N ALA A 377 34.58 -14.61 13.52
CA ALA A 377 35.51 -14.26 14.61
C ALA A 377 34.90 -13.31 15.64
N CYS A 378 33.77 -12.64 15.31
CA CYS A 378 33.07 -11.73 16.24
C CYS A 378 32.17 -12.51 17.22
N ASP A 379 31.72 -11.82 18.28
CA ASP A 379 30.71 -12.38 19.18
C ASP A 379 29.44 -12.72 18.38
N SER A 380 29.00 -13.97 18.46
CA SER A 380 27.93 -14.44 17.58
C SER A 380 26.93 -15.34 18.31
N ALA A 381 25.65 -15.24 17.88
CA ALA A 381 24.57 -16.14 18.29
C ALA A 381 23.79 -16.61 17.05
N PHE A 382 23.32 -17.84 17.08
CA PHE A 382 22.64 -18.44 15.93
C PHE A 382 21.32 -19.08 16.35
N TYR A 383 20.28 -18.81 15.58
CA TYR A 383 18.92 -19.30 15.78
C TYR A 383 18.44 -20.01 14.51
N ARG A 384 17.47 -20.91 14.65
CA ARG A 384 16.90 -21.62 13.48
C ARG A 384 15.85 -20.78 12.77
N THR A 385 15.08 -20.03 13.55
CA THR A 385 13.94 -19.27 13.04
C THR A 385 13.89 -17.87 13.63
N THR A 386 13.20 -16.98 12.94
CA THR A 386 12.93 -15.61 13.43
C THR A 386 12.16 -15.62 14.76
N ASP A 387 11.25 -16.58 14.98
CA ASP A 387 10.55 -16.72 16.25
C ASP A 387 11.49 -17.10 17.41
N GLU A 388 12.46 -17.95 17.15
CA GLU A 388 13.48 -18.32 18.14
C GLU A 388 14.36 -17.11 18.47
N LEU A 389 14.80 -16.35 17.46
CA LEU A 389 15.51 -15.09 17.67
C LEU A 389 14.71 -14.14 18.56
N LEU A 390 13.45 -13.84 18.21
CA LEU A 390 12.62 -12.85 18.91
C LEU A 390 12.40 -13.21 20.39
N ARG A 391 12.33 -14.51 20.74
CA ARG A 391 12.23 -14.97 22.14
C ARG A 391 13.54 -14.86 22.92
N ASN A 392 14.68 -14.83 22.24
CA ASN A 392 16.00 -14.87 22.86
C ASN A 392 16.81 -13.60 22.66
N LEU A 393 16.25 -12.58 22.00
CA LEU A 393 16.91 -11.31 21.72
C LEU A 393 17.19 -10.56 23.04
N ARG A 394 18.46 -10.21 23.29
CA ARG A 394 18.90 -9.57 24.51
C ARG A 394 19.02 -8.06 24.32
N ARG A 395 18.81 -7.31 25.41
CA ARG A 395 18.99 -5.86 25.40
C ARG A 395 20.39 -5.45 24.93
N ASP A 396 21.43 -6.17 25.34
CA ASP A 396 22.82 -5.87 25.02
C ASP A 396 23.18 -6.15 23.54
N ASP A 397 22.36 -6.92 22.82
CA ASP A 397 22.56 -7.16 21.39
C ASP A 397 22.34 -5.88 20.56
N VAL A 398 21.57 -4.90 21.10
CA VAL A 398 21.16 -3.71 20.36
C VAL A 398 21.42 -2.38 21.09
N ALA A 399 21.59 -2.38 22.41
CA ALA A 399 21.66 -1.14 23.20
C ALA A 399 22.85 -0.24 22.79
N GLY A 400 22.58 1.01 22.38
CA GLY A 400 23.57 1.98 21.94
C GLY A 400 24.31 1.62 20.65
N ARG A 401 23.87 0.59 19.93
CA ARG A 401 24.53 0.04 18.73
C ARG A 401 23.86 0.55 17.45
N VAL A 402 24.58 0.44 16.35
CA VAL A 402 23.97 0.50 15.02
C VAL A 402 23.70 -0.93 14.57
N VAL A 403 22.46 -1.24 14.24
CA VAL A 403 21.98 -2.59 13.97
C VAL A 403 21.54 -2.68 12.52
N LEU A 404 22.25 -3.50 11.72
CA LEU A 404 21.79 -3.86 10.37
C LEU A 404 20.92 -5.12 10.43
N ILE A 405 19.72 -5.03 9.92
CA ILE A 405 18.78 -6.14 9.79
C ILE A 405 18.73 -6.51 8.30
N LYS A 406 19.34 -7.64 7.94
CA LYS A 406 19.53 -8.10 6.57
C LYS A 406 18.97 -9.51 6.40
N GLY A 407 17.88 -9.66 5.65
CA GLY A 407 17.24 -10.96 5.46
C GLY A 407 16.61 -11.14 4.09
N SER A 408 16.37 -12.41 3.74
CA SER A 408 15.53 -12.77 2.60
C SER A 408 14.04 -12.52 2.90
N ARG A 409 13.23 -12.49 1.85
CA ARG A 409 11.78 -12.30 1.97
C ARG A 409 11.13 -13.38 2.85
N ASP A 410 11.64 -14.63 2.77
CA ASP A 410 11.08 -15.78 3.49
C ASP A 410 11.54 -15.85 4.96
N SER A 411 12.49 -15.01 5.35
CA SER A 411 12.98 -14.94 6.75
C SER A 411 12.07 -14.13 7.68
N HIS A 412 11.09 -13.39 7.16
CA HIS A 412 10.17 -12.52 7.92
C HIS A 412 10.88 -11.53 8.86
N PHE A 413 11.99 -10.95 8.40
CA PHE A 413 12.83 -10.04 9.19
C PHE A 413 12.18 -8.66 9.42
N GLU A 414 11.11 -8.32 8.70
CA GLU A 414 10.25 -7.19 9.03
C GLU A 414 9.74 -7.27 10.49
N ARG A 415 9.52 -8.48 11.02
CA ARG A 415 9.13 -8.69 12.42
C ARG A 415 10.24 -8.34 13.40
N VAL A 416 11.51 -8.59 13.03
CA VAL A 416 12.69 -8.21 13.83
C VAL A 416 12.85 -6.70 13.84
N SER A 417 12.77 -6.07 12.66
CA SER A 417 12.81 -4.61 12.51
C SER A 417 11.72 -3.97 13.38
N HIS A 418 10.52 -4.49 13.31
CA HIS A 418 9.37 -3.98 14.08
C HIS A 418 9.52 -4.15 15.60
N ALA A 419 10.10 -5.29 16.05
CA ALA A 419 10.35 -5.54 17.48
C ALA A 419 11.44 -4.62 18.05
N LEU A 420 12.42 -4.25 17.23
CA LEU A 420 13.54 -3.41 17.62
C LEU A 420 13.31 -1.91 17.41
N GLU A 421 12.31 -1.52 16.60
CA GLU A 421 12.01 -0.11 16.34
C GLU A 421 11.58 0.60 17.61
N ARG A 422 12.17 1.78 17.88
CA ARG A 422 11.80 2.63 19.00
C ARG A 422 10.37 3.12 18.82
N LYS A 423 9.47 2.53 19.61
CA LYS A 423 8.12 3.05 19.71
C LYS A 423 8.17 4.28 20.60
N SER A 424 7.88 5.44 20.07
CA SER A 424 7.77 6.68 20.81
C SER A 424 6.60 6.64 21.82
N HIS A 425 5.65 5.73 21.59
CA HIS A 425 4.50 5.44 22.44
C HIS A 425 4.35 3.92 22.59
N THR A 426 4.07 3.46 23.81
CA THR A 426 3.76 2.04 24.08
C THR A 426 2.35 1.65 23.64
N THR A 427 1.49 2.66 23.41
CA THR A 427 0.13 2.48 22.88
C THR A 427 0.16 2.51 21.36
N VAL A 428 -0.44 1.50 20.74
CA VAL A 428 -0.46 1.31 19.27
C VAL A 428 -1.86 0.94 18.79
N LEU A 429 -2.22 1.41 17.61
CA LEU A 429 -3.39 0.94 16.87
C LEU A 429 -2.90 0.00 15.76
N GLU A 430 -3.18 -1.28 15.92
CA GLU A 430 -2.95 -2.27 14.86
C GLU A 430 -4.08 -2.18 13.83
N VAL A 431 -3.72 -2.12 12.55
CA VAL A 431 -4.66 -2.02 11.41
C VAL A 431 -4.39 -3.18 10.47
N ASP A 432 -5.37 -4.05 10.34
CA ASP A 432 -5.32 -5.22 9.45
C ASP A 432 -5.79 -4.84 8.04
N LEU A 433 -4.83 -4.70 7.11
CA LEU A 433 -5.12 -4.35 5.71
C LEU A 433 -5.78 -5.50 4.94
N ASP A 434 -5.55 -6.75 5.32
CA ASP A 434 -6.19 -7.90 4.65
C ASP A 434 -7.66 -8.04 5.10
N ALA A 435 -7.96 -7.77 6.37
CA ALA A 435 -9.33 -7.60 6.82
C ALA A 435 -10.06 -6.49 6.04
N MET A 436 -9.38 -5.37 5.82
CA MET A 436 -9.93 -4.26 5.03
C MET A 436 -10.18 -4.65 3.56
N ILE A 437 -9.26 -5.40 2.94
CA ILE A 437 -9.43 -5.94 1.58
C ILE A 437 -10.61 -6.92 1.54
N HIS A 438 -10.74 -7.78 2.55
CA HIS A 438 -11.89 -8.69 2.68
C HIS A 438 -13.21 -7.90 2.70
N ASN A 439 -13.30 -6.86 3.53
CA ASN A 439 -14.49 -6.02 3.65
C ASN A 439 -14.78 -5.27 2.33
N LEU A 440 -13.74 -4.73 1.69
CA LEU A 440 -13.87 -4.10 0.37
C LEU A 440 -14.50 -5.07 -0.64
N ASN A 441 -14.03 -6.32 -0.68
CA ASN A 441 -14.54 -7.34 -1.59
C ASN A 441 -15.97 -7.79 -1.23
N TYR A 442 -16.30 -7.85 0.06
CA TYR A 442 -17.67 -8.09 0.54
C TYR A 442 -18.66 -7.07 -0.05
N PHE A 443 -18.35 -5.77 0.04
CA PHE A 443 -19.22 -4.73 -0.53
C PHE A 443 -19.20 -4.73 -2.06
N ARG A 444 -18.07 -4.98 -2.69
CA ARG A 444 -17.99 -5.11 -4.15
C ARG A 444 -18.89 -6.22 -4.70
N ALA A 445 -18.94 -7.36 -4.02
CA ALA A 445 -19.81 -8.48 -4.41
C ALA A 445 -21.31 -8.14 -4.37
N ARG A 446 -21.69 -7.07 -3.68
CA ARG A 446 -23.07 -6.59 -3.57
C ARG A 446 -23.41 -5.46 -4.56
N LEU A 447 -22.43 -4.98 -5.31
CA LEU A 447 -22.66 -3.99 -6.36
C LEU A 447 -23.22 -4.66 -7.62
N ARG A 448 -24.12 -3.97 -8.30
CA ARG A 448 -24.55 -4.37 -9.64
C ARG A 448 -23.39 -4.25 -10.63
N PRO A 449 -23.36 -5.03 -11.69
CA PRO A 449 -22.34 -4.94 -12.75
C PRO A 449 -22.21 -3.49 -13.27
N GLY A 450 -20.99 -2.99 -13.37
CA GLY A 450 -20.68 -1.65 -13.87
C GLY A 450 -20.79 -0.53 -12.84
N VAL A 451 -21.31 -0.78 -11.63
CA VAL A 451 -21.34 0.23 -10.56
C VAL A 451 -19.94 0.46 -10.00
N ARG A 452 -19.51 1.72 -9.97
CA ARG A 452 -18.20 2.16 -9.47
C ARG A 452 -18.20 2.33 -7.96
N LEU A 453 -17.00 2.42 -7.36
CA LEU A 453 -16.84 2.56 -5.93
C LEU A 453 -15.97 3.77 -5.57
N VAL A 454 -16.47 4.58 -4.62
CA VAL A 454 -15.72 5.60 -3.89
C VAL A 454 -15.39 5.06 -2.52
N ALA A 455 -14.13 5.04 -2.12
CA ALA A 455 -13.74 4.72 -0.75
C ALA A 455 -13.53 6.00 0.06
N MET A 456 -14.15 6.03 1.24
CA MET A 456 -14.05 7.16 2.17
C MET A 456 -12.80 7.02 3.02
N VAL A 457 -11.84 7.93 2.86
CA VAL A 457 -10.56 7.96 3.60
C VAL A 457 -10.38 9.25 4.42
N LYS A 458 -11.45 9.98 4.67
CA LYS A 458 -11.45 11.18 5.50
C LYS A 458 -11.10 10.90 6.96
N ALA A 459 -10.66 11.92 7.70
CA ALA A 459 -10.25 11.84 9.10
C ALA A 459 -9.20 10.75 9.32
N ALA A 460 -8.11 10.78 8.53
CA ALA A 460 -7.07 9.77 8.55
C ALA A 460 -7.64 8.35 8.39
N SER A 461 -8.46 8.15 7.36
CA SER A 461 -9.15 6.87 7.10
C SER A 461 -9.91 6.37 8.34
N TYR A 462 -10.76 7.22 8.90
CA TYR A 462 -11.49 6.95 10.15
C TYR A 462 -10.57 6.55 11.32
N GLY A 463 -9.41 7.20 11.43
CA GLY A 463 -8.42 6.93 12.45
C GLY A 463 -7.44 5.79 12.13
N ALA A 464 -7.67 5.01 11.07
CA ALA A 464 -6.83 3.88 10.68
C ALA A 464 -5.50 4.30 10.02
N GLY A 465 -5.32 5.58 9.67
CA GLY A 465 -4.12 6.13 9.03
C GLY A 465 -4.35 6.57 7.60
N ASP A 466 -3.47 7.41 7.07
CA ASP A 466 -3.71 8.13 5.83
C ASP A 466 -3.26 7.35 4.58
N PHE A 467 -1.94 7.23 4.44
CA PHE A 467 -1.31 6.83 3.19
C PHE A 467 -1.41 5.33 2.91
N GLU A 468 -1.16 4.49 3.89
CA GLU A 468 -1.11 3.03 3.74
C GLU A 468 -2.47 2.47 3.32
N VAL A 469 -3.55 2.99 3.90
CA VAL A 469 -4.93 2.66 3.52
C VAL A 469 -5.24 3.15 2.11
N ALA A 470 -4.93 4.41 1.79
CA ALA A 470 -5.17 4.98 0.46
C ALA A 470 -4.34 4.26 -0.63
N GLN A 471 -3.09 3.90 -0.31
CA GLN A 471 -2.23 3.14 -1.21
C GLN A 471 -2.78 1.73 -1.46
N MET A 472 -3.23 1.04 -0.42
CA MET A 472 -3.89 -0.26 -0.54
C MET A 472 -5.13 -0.16 -1.43
N LEU A 473 -6.00 0.83 -1.21
CA LEU A 473 -7.21 1.05 -2.01
C LEU A 473 -6.89 1.36 -3.49
N GLN A 474 -5.85 2.16 -3.75
CA GLN A 474 -5.37 2.41 -5.11
C GLN A 474 -4.88 1.12 -5.77
N HIS A 475 -4.15 0.26 -5.05
CA HIS A 475 -3.72 -1.05 -5.58
C HIS A 475 -4.89 -2.03 -5.80
N GLN A 476 -5.95 -1.90 -4.99
CA GLN A 476 -7.17 -2.68 -5.15
C GLN A 476 -8.09 -2.14 -6.27
N GLY A 477 -7.68 -1.09 -6.99
CA GLY A 477 -8.43 -0.56 -8.14
C GLY A 477 -9.78 0.06 -7.75
N VAL A 478 -9.87 0.73 -6.59
CA VAL A 478 -11.02 1.57 -6.25
C VAL A 478 -11.05 2.76 -7.20
N ASN A 479 -12.24 3.18 -7.65
CA ASN A 479 -12.35 4.20 -8.69
C ASN A 479 -12.06 5.62 -8.20
N TYR A 480 -12.48 5.94 -6.97
CA TYR A 480 -12.29 7.25 -6.33
C TYR A 480 -11.95 7.11 -4.86
N LEU A 481 -11.17 8.04 -4.34
CA LEU A 481 -11.09 8.30 -2.90
C LEU A 481 -11.92 9.56 -2.57
N ALA A 482 -12.44 9.64 -1.34
CA ALA A 482 -13.07 10.85 -0.85
C ALA A 482 -12.51 11.23 0.51
N VAL A 483 -12.11 12.49 0.63
CA VAL A 483 -11.59 13.13 1.85
C VAL A 483 -12.54 14.23 2.33
N ALA A 484 -12.37 14.71 3.55
CA ALA A 484 -13.20 15.79 4.08
C ALA A 484 -12.70 17.16 3.60
N PHE A 485 -11.40 17.41 3.69
CA PHE A 485 -10.78 18.72 3.42
C PHE A 485 -9.63 18.60 2.42
N ALA A 486 -9.28 19.73 1.80
CA ALA A 486 -8.21 19.79 0.78
C ALA A 486 -6.86 19.30 1.31
N ASP A 487 -6.49 19.65 2.55
CA ASP A 487 -5.21 19.27 3.16
C ASP A 487 -5.01 17.76 3.23
N GLU A 488 -6.08 17.00 3.52
CA GLU A 488 -6.02 15.53 3.48
C GLU A 488 -5.70 15.01 2.07
N GLY A 489 -6.34 15.60 1.05
CA GLY A 489 -6.09 15.25 -0.35
C GLY A 489 -4.68 15.61 -0.81
N VAL A 490 -4.17 16.78 -0.42
CA VAL A 490 -2.81 17.23 -0.69
C VAL A 490 -1.79 16.27 -0.09
N LEU A 491 -1.96 15.90 1.18
CA LEU A 491 -1.09 14.93 1.85
C LEU A 491 -1.02 13.60 1.10
N LEU A 492 -2.16 13.09 0.61
CA LEU A 492 -2.21 11.88 -0.19
C LEU A 492 -1.50 12.04 -1.53
N ARG A 493 -1.68 13.19 -2.23
CA ARG A 493 -0.98 13.51 -3.47
C ARG A 493 0.53 13.57 -3.30
N GLU A 494 1.01 14.27 -2.27
CA GLU A 494 2.44 14.38 -1.95
C GLU A 494 3.08 13.02 -1.68
N ARG A 495 2.32 12.09 -1.09
CA ARG A 495 2.76 10.71 -0.84
C ARG A 495 2.59 9.77 -2.04
N GLY A 496 2.11 10.27 -3.20
CA GLY A 496 2.09 9.53 -4.46
C GLY A 496 0.78 8.82 -4.80
N ILE A 497 -0.33 9.16 -4.16
CA ILE A 497 -1.66 8.72 -4.60
C ILE A 497 -2.04 9.47 -5.86
N ARG A 498 -2.41 8.76 -6.93
CA ARG A 498 -2.68 9.33 -8.27
C ARG A 498 -4.14 9.22 -8.71
N MET A 499 -4.89 8.28 -8.15
CA MET A 499 -6.30 8.10 -8.47
C MET A 499 -7.14 9.36 -8.13
N PRO A 500 -8.32 9.56 -8.73
CA PRO A 500 -9.18 10.71 -8.44
C PRO A 500 -9.51 10.81 -6.94
N ILE A 501 -9.45 12.04 -6.40
CA ILE A 501 -9.76 12.33 -4.99
C ILE A 501 -10.81 13.43 -4.93
N VAL A 502 -11.97 13.11 -4.36
CA VAL A 502 -13.06 14.05 -4.12
C VAL A 502 -12.90 14.72 -2.76
N VAL A 503 -13.03 16.05 -2.70
CA VAL A 503 -13.03 16.82 -1.45
C VAL A 503 -14.45 17.24 -1.12
N LEU A 504 -15.00 16.77 0.01
CA LEU A 504 -16.39 16.92 0.37
C LEU A 504 -16.74 18.25 1.06
N ASN A 505 -15.80 18.90 1.71
CA ASN A 505 -15.98 20.22 2.33
C ASN A 505 -14.96 21.19 1.72
N ALA A 506 -15.05 21.35 0.40
CA ALA A 506 -14.21 22.28 -0.33
C ALA A 506 -14.58 23.73 0.03
N ASP A 507 -13.62 24.51 0.47
CA ASP A 507 -13.78 25.91 0.81
C ASP A 507 -12.99 26.83 -0.13
N GLU A 508 -13.41 28.10 -0.21
CA GLU A 508 -12.85 29.09 -1.14
C GLU A 508 -11.34 29.32 -0.95
N GLY A 509 -10.84 29.20 0.29
CA GLY A 509 -9.44 29.40 0.61
C GLY A 509 -8.54 28.27 0.10
N SER A 510 -9.12 27.10 -0.19
CA SER A 510 -8.41 25.91 -0.65
C SER A 510 -8.47 25.67 -2.17
N PHE A 511 -9.28 26.42 -2.93
CA PHE A 511 -9.54 26.14 -4.35
C PHE A 511 -8.29 26.18 -5.23
N ASP A 512 -7.42 27.17 -5.06
CA ASP A 512 -6.16 27.24 -5.81
C ASP A 512 -5.25 26.05 -5.51
N LEU A 513 -5.20 25.63 -4.23
CA LEU A 513 -4.46 24.45 -3.78
C LEU A 513 -5.03 23.17 -4.39
N MET A 514 -6.35 23.06 -4.43
CA MET A 514 -7.04 21.92 -5.03
C MET A 514 -6.74 21.78 -6.52
N VAL A 515 -6.78 22.88 -7.27
CA VAL A 515 -6.43 22.88 -8.70
C VAL A 515 -4.97 22.47 -8.89
N ALA A 516 -4.03 23.04 -8.11
CA ALA A 516 -2.61 22.71 -8.18
C ALA A 516 -2.30 21.23 -7.91
N HIS A 517 -3.09 20.57 -7.05
CA HIS A 517 -2.93 19.16 -6.68
C HIS A 517 -3.93 18.23 -7.38
N ARG A 518 -4.70 18.70 -8.35
CA ARG A 518 -5.71 17.92 -9.09
C ARG A 518 -6.68 17.20 -8.17
N LEU A 519 -7.26 17.94 -7.21
CA LEU A 519 -8.31 17.49 -6.31
C LEU A 519 -9.68 17.95 -6.85
N GLU A 520 -10.67 17.08 -6.80
CA GLU A 520 -11.99 17.30 -7.38
C GLU A 520 -12.98 17.78 -6.31
N PRO A 521 -13.55 19.01 -6.40
CA PRO A 521 -14.41 19.56 -5.35
C PRO A 521 -15.84 19.04 -5.41
N GLU A 522 -16.44 18.85 -4.23
CA GLU A 522 -17.89 18.89 -4.05
C GLU A 522 -18.36 20.35 -4.24
N ILE A 523 -19.31 20.57 -5.15
CA ILE A 523 -19.96 21.85 -5.41
C ILE A 523 -21.41 21.76 -4.95
N TYR A 524 -21.79 22.58 -4.00
CA TYR A 524 -23.07 22.50 -3.29
C TYR A 524 -23.91 23.79 -3.31
N ASN A 525 -23.38 24.89 -3.88
CA ASN A 525 -24.10 26.13 -4.10
C ASN A 525 -23.43 26.95 -5.23
N PHE A 526 -24.13 27.98 -5.72
CA PHE A 526 -23.65 28.86 -6.81
C PHE A 526 -22.37 29.61 -6.46
N ARG A 527 -22.22 29.98 -5.18
CA ARG A 527 -21.02 30.69 -4.73
C ARG A 527 -19.77 29.82 -4.88
N SER A 528 -19.81 28.55 -4.39
CA SER A 528 -18.70 27.61 -4.55
C SER A 528 -18.38 27.33 -6.02
N LEU A 529 -19.41 27.21 -6.88
CA LEU A 529 -19.25 27.05 -8.32
C LEU A 529 -18.51 28.25 -8.92
N ALA A 530 -18.95 29.45 -8.66
CA ALA A 530 -18.38 30.69 -9.22
C ALA A 530 -16.91 30.91 -8.78
N PHE A 531 -16.59 30.64 -7.52
CA PHE A 531 -15.23 30.82 -7.02
C PHE A 531 -14.28 29.73 -7.53
N PHE A 532 -14.75 28.47 -7.60
CA PHE A 532 -13.94 27.37 -8.11
C PHE A 532 -13.65 27.53 -9.61
N SER A 533 -14.66 27.90 -10.41
CA SER A 533 -14.50 28.20 -11.84
C SER A 533 -13.40 29.23 -12.08
N LYS A 534 -13.38 30.30 -11.28
CA LYS A 534 -12.35 31.35 -11.36
C LYS A 534 -10.96 30.82 -10.99
N ALA A 535 -10.87 29.87 -10.04
CA ALA A 535 -9.60 29.26 -9.70
C ALA A 535 -9.05 28.42 -10.86
N VAL A 536 -9.92 27.68 -11.56
CA VAL A 536 -9.57 26.91 -12.76
C VAL A 536 -9.16 27.84 -13.92
N GLU A 537 -9.91 28.90 -14.17
CA GLU A 537 -9.62 29.88 -15.24
C GLU A 537 -8.27 30.56 -15.04
N ARG A 538 -7.86 30.87 -13.80
CA ARG A 538 -6.54 31.47 -13.51
C ARG A 538 -5.36 30.64 -13.98
N VAL A 539 -5.49 29.31 -14.03
CA VAL A 539 -4.43 28.40 -14.51
C VAL A 539 -4.61 28.01 -15.98
N GLY A 540 -5.67 28.52 -16.65
CA GLY A 540 -5.95 28.27 -18.06
C GLY A 540 -6.42 26.86 -18.36
N GLU A 541 -6.96 26.14 -17.36
CA GLU A 541 -7.55 24.80 -17.57
C GLU A 541 -9.01 24.94 -18.01
N GLU A 542 -9.50 23.94 -18.76
CA GLU A 542 -10.88 23.81 -19.20
C GLU A 542 -11.41 22.41 -18.81
N SER A 543 -12.72 22.31 -18.64
CA SER A 543 -13.39 21.04 -18.33
C SER A 543 -12.88 20.33 -17.05
N TYR A 544 -12.48 21.12 -16.03
CA TYR A 544 -12.03 20.56 -14.76
C TYR A 544 -13.15 19.77 -14.05
N PRO A 545 -12.89 18.54 -13.56
CA PRO A 545 -13.93 17.70 -12.96
C PRO A 545 -14.44 18.27 -11.64
N ILE A 546 -15.76 18.35 -11.51
CA ILE A 546 -16.48 18.76 -10.29
C ILE A 546 -17.59 17.77 -9.95
N HIS A 547 -18.00 17.74 -8.69
CA HIS A 547 -19.06 16.86 -8.18
C HIS A 547 -20.23 17.69 -7.64
N ILE A 548 -21.38 17.62 -8.31
CA ILE A 548 -22.56 18.38 -7.91
C ILE A 548 -23.32 17.66 -6.78
N LYS A 549 -23.46 18.35 -5.67
CA LYS A 549 -24.25 17.85 -4.53
C LYS A 549 -25.70 18.34 -4.63
N LEU A 550 -26.65 17.40 -4.53
CA LEU A 550 -28.07 17.69 -4.41
C LEU A 550 -28.57 17.44 -2.98
N ASP A 551 -29.39 18.33 -2.47
CA ASP A 551 -30.06 18.10 -1.20
C ASP A 551 -31.41 17.42 -1.43
N THR A 552 -31.49 16.17 -0.98
CA THR A 552 -32.72 15.36 -1.10
C THR A 552 -33.40 15.12 0.23
N GLY A 553 -32.98 15.82 1.30
CA GLY A 553 -33.59 15.72 2.62
C GLY A 553 -32.63 15.63 3.80
N MET A 554 -31.28 15.65 3.54
CA MET A 554 -30.30 15.75 4.61
C MET A 554 -30.19 17.16 5.19
N HIS A 555 -30.50 18.19 4.37
CA HIS A 555 -30.51 19.61 4.72
C HIS A 555 -29.21 20.13 5.35
N ARG A 556 -28.06 19.61 4.85
CA ARG A 556 -26.72 20.03 5.27
C ARG A 556 -26.03 20.86 4.20
N LEU A 557 -25.89 20.32 3.01
CA LEU A 557 -25.28 20.94 1.82
C LEU A 557 -25.97 20.41 0.56
N GLY A 558 -26.05 21.21 -0.50
CA GLY A 558 -26.52 20.77 -1.82
C GLY A 558 -27.57 21.69 -2.42
N PHE A 559 -27.69 21.65 -3.75
CA PHE A 559 -28.71 22.37 -4.49
C PHE A 559 -30.09 21.77 -4.27
N MET A 560 -31.08 22.63 -4.10
CA MET A 560 -32.48 22.27 -3.96
C MET A 560 -33.14 22.05 -5.32
N GLU A 561 -34.25 21.32 -5.37
CA GLU A 561 -34.98 21.00 -6.61
C GLU A 561 -35.36 22.23 -7.42
N GLY A 562 -35.75 23.33 -6.74
CA GLY A 562 -36.08 24.61 -7.40
C GLY A 562 -34.94 25.39 -8.01
N GLU A 563 -33.68 24.98 -7.72
CA GLU A 563 -32.48 25.66 -8.22
C GLU A 563 -31.90 25.00 -9.48
N LEU A 564 -32.44 23.82 -9.91
CA LEU A 564 -31.86 23.01 -10.98
C LEU A 564 -31.86 23.72 -12.35
N ASP A 565 -32.84 24.53 -12.69
CA ASP A 565 -32.88 25.25 -13.97
C ASP A 565 -31.76 26.29 -14.03
N MET A 566 -31.62 27.11 -13.00
CA MET A 566 -30.55 28.07 -12.89
C MET A 566 -29.18 27.41 -12.84
N LEU A 567 -29.07 26.26 -12.14
CA LEU A 567 -27.81 25.48 -12.12
C LEU A 567 -27.44 24.96 -13.50
N THR A 568 -28.41 24.47 -14.28
CA THR A 568 -28.19 23.99 -15.65
C THR A 568 -27.70 25.14 -16.55
N GLU A 569 -28.34 26.29 -16.49
CA GLU A 569 -27.94 27.49 -17.24
C GLU A 569 -26.51 27.93 -16.86
N THR A 570 -26.24 28.05 -15.56
CA THR A 570 -24.91 28.44 -15.04
C THR A 570 -23.82 27.46 -15.48
N LEU A 571 -24.06 26.16 -15.43
CA LEU A 571 -23.10 25.16 -15.91
C LEU A 571 -22.84 25.25 -17.42
N GLY A 572 -23.87 25.55 -18.21
CA GLY A 572 -23.76 25.77 -19.63
C GLY A 572 -22.89 27.01 -20.00
N GLU A 573 -22.85 27.99 -19.11
CA GLU A 573 -22.04 29.22 -19.26
C GLU A 573 -20.64 29.11 -18.64
N THR A 574 -20.29 27.96 -18.02
CA THR A 574 -19.05 27.79 -17.27
C THR A 574 -18.19 26.65 -17.87
N PRO A 575 -17.55 26.87 -19.03
CA PRO A 575 -16.77 25.82 -19.72
C PRO A 575 -15.49 25.39 -18.98
N SER A 576 -15.03 26.20 -18.02
CA SER A 576 -13.85 25.90 -17.20
C SER A 576 -14.04 24.62 -16.35
N VAL A 577 -15.29 24.24 -16.05
CA VAL A 577 -15.59 23.05 -15.25
C VAL A 577 -16.46 22.04 -16.02
N LYS A 578 -16.37 20.77 -15.60
CA LYS A 578 -17.16 19.66 -16.14
C LYS A 578 -17.73 18.83 -15.00
N VAL A 579 -19.05 18.59 -15.01
CA VAL A 579 -19.67 17.73 -14.00
C VAL A 579 -19.26 16.29 -14.22
N ALA A 580 -18.44 15.75 -13.32
CA ALA A 580 -18.04 14.34 -13.31
C ALA A 580 -19.11 13.45 -12.66
N THR A 581 -19.69 13.92 -11.54
CA THR A 581 -20.77 13.19 -10.87
C THR A 581 -21.83 14.12 -10.29
N ILE A 582 -23.04 13.58 -10.13
CA ILE A 582 -24.14 14.18 -9.37
C ILE A 582 -24.46 13.25 -8.20
N PHE A 583 -24.51 13.78 -6.98
CA PHE A 583 -24.73 12.93 -5.82
C PHE A 583 -25.54 13.58 -4.69
N SER A 584 -26.03 12.73 -3.79
CA SER A 584 -26.68 13.13 -2.55
C SER A 584 -26.24 12.22 -1.40
N HIS A 585 -26.81 12.41 -0.20
CA HIS A 585 -26.53 11.59 0.98
C HIS A 585 -27.82 11.16 1.67
N LEU A 586 -27.93 9.85 1.90
CA LEU A 586 -29.04 9.27 2.66
C LEU A 586 -28.76 9.46 4.16
N ASN A 587 -29.75 9.96 4.91
CA ASN A 587 -29.58 10.29 6.33
C ASN A 587 -30.01 9.21 7.31
N CYS A 588 -30.81 8.22 6.89
CA CYS A 588 -31.29 7.14 7.74
C CYS A 588 -31.34 5.77 7.04
N SER A 589 -30.39 5.52 6.13
CA SER A 589 -30.30 4.23 5.42
C SER A 589 -29.92 3.05 6.33
N ASP A 590 -29.43 3.33 7.53
CA ASP A 590 -29.09 2.36 8.59
C ASP A 590 -30.21 2.17 9.63
N MET A 591 -31.38 2.85 9.46
CA MET A 591 -32.51 2.83 10.39
C MET A 591 -33.73 2.15 9.76
N PRO A 592 -33.99 0.86 10.04
CA PRO A 592 -35.14 0.14 9.42
C PRO A 592 -36.51 0.82 9.58
N GLN A 593 -36.72 1.52 10.68
CA GLN A 593 -37.98 2.27 10.94
C GLN A 593 -38.17 3.44 9.98
N GLU A 594 -37.09 3.93 9.34
CA GLU A 594 -37.09 5.06 8.40
C GLU A 594 -36.97 4.64 6.93
N ASP A 595 -37.14 3.36 6.62
CA ASP A 595 -37.02 2.82 5.26
C ASP A 595 -37.90 3.52 4.24
N ARG A 596 -39.12 3.91 4.65
CA ARG A 596 -40.02 4.65 3.78
C ARG A 596 -39.40 6.00 3.37
N TYR A 597 -38.90 6.74 4.33
CA TYR A 597 -38.26 8.04 4.07
C TYR A 597 -37.00 7.88 3.23
N THR A 598 -36.20 6.85 3.49
CA THR A 598 -35.02 6.53 2.69
C THR A 598 -35.36 6.30 1.22
N ARG A 599 -36.46 5.54 0.93
CA ARG A 599 -36.94 5.35 -0.45
C ARG A 599 -37.46 6.64 -1.07
N GLU A 600 -38.13 7.50 -0.29
CA GLU A 600 -38.56 8.82 -0.75
C GLU A 600 -37.37 9.72 -1.12
N GLN A 601 -36.26 9.67 -0.35
CA GLN A 601 -35.01 10.36 -0.69
C GLN A 601 -34.38 9.79 -1.98
N ILE A 602 -34.34 8.47 -2.16
CA ILE A 602 -33.81 7.81 -3.37
C ILE A 602 -34.61 8.26 -4.60
N ALA A 603 -35.97 8.22 -4.50
CA ALA A 603 -36.84 8.64 -5.59
C ALA A 603 -36.70 10.14 -5.93
N ARG A 604 -36.51 10.99 -4.92
CA ARG A 604 -36.22 12.42 -5.11
C ARG A 604 -34.87 12.61 -5.80
N PHE A 605 -33.86 11.90 -5.36
CA PHE A 605 -32.53 11.94 -5.99
C PHE A 605 -32.62 11.50 -7.46
N ASP A 606 -33.31 10.43 -7.77
CA ASP A 606 -33.45 9.92 -9.14
C ASP A 606 -34.07 11.00 -10.07
N ARG A 607 -35.17 11.63 -9.63
CA ARG A 607 -35.84 12.73 -10.38
C ARG A 607 -34.88 13.91 -10.59
N MET A 608 -34.32 14.42 -9.51
CA MET A 608 -33.45 15.61 -9.55
C MET A 608 -32.20 15.38 -10.39
N SER A 609 -31.48 14.28 -10.10
CA SER A 609 -30.24 13.95 -10.80
C SER A 609 -30.49 13.57 -12.26
N GLY A 610 -31.58 12.87 -12.55
CA GLY A 610 -31.99 12.54 -13.92
C GLY A 610 -32.30 13.79 -14.75
N ARG A 611 -33.01 14.78 -14.17
CA ARG A 611 -33.29 16.07 -14.82
C ARG A 611 -32.01 16.82 -15.13
N LEU A 612 -31.11 16.95 -14.17
CA LEU A 612 -29.83 17.64 -14.37
C LEU A 612 -28.93 16.91 -15.39
N ALA A 613 -28.82 15.58 -15.28
CA ALA A 613 -28.01 14.78 -16.19
C ALA A 613 -28.53 14.85 -17.65
N ALA A 614 -29.84 14.86 -17.87
CA ALA A 614 -30.46 14.98 -19.18
C ALA A 614 -30.23 16.35 -19.84
N ALA A 615 -29.98 17.39 -19.05
CA ALA A 615 -29.71 18.74 -19.54
C ALA A 615 -28.22 18.95 -19.90
N LEU A 616 -27.32 18.08 -19.48
CA LEU A 616 -25.89 18.17 -19.77
C LEU A 616 -25.55 17.48 -21.10
N PRO A 617 -24.64 18.03 -21.94
CA PRO A 617 -24.32 17.49 -23.27
C PRO A 617 -23.38 16.28 -23.25
N TYR A 618 -23.10 15.71 -22.07
CA TYR A 618 -22.20 14.56 -21.86
C TYR A 618 -22.74 13.66 -20.73
N PRO A 619 -22.35 12.36 -20.69
CA PRO A 619 -22.77 11.45 -19.64
C PRO A 619 -22.15 11.85 -18.29
N VAL A 620 -22.93 11.72 -17.22
CA VAL A 620 -22.56 12.04 -15.84
C VAL A 620 -22.92 10.87 -14.94
N LEU A 621 -22.03 10.52 -14.01
CA LEU A 621 -22.27 9.45 -13.04
C LEU A 621 -23.15 9.95 -11.89
N ARG A 622 -24.11 9.13 -11.45
CA ARG A 622 -25.04 9.46 -10.36
C ARG A 622 -24.81 8.52 -9.18
N HIS A 623 -24.81 9.05 -7.96
CA HIS A 623 -24.65 8.20 -6.77
C HIS A 623 -25.27 8.79 -5.50
N THR A 624 -25.86 7.90 -4.67
CA THR A 624 -26.41 8.30 -3.37
C THR A 624 -26.16 7.27 -2.25
N ALA A 625 -25.96 5.98 -2.60
CA ALA A 625 -25.74 4.91 -1.63
C ALA A 625 -24.45 5.11 -0.80
N ASN A 626 -24.59 4.99 0.52
CA ASN A 626 -23.52 4.80 1.50
C ASN A 626 -23.35 3.30 1.84
N SER A 627 -22.50 2.94 2.81
CA SER A 627 -22.27 1.53 3.20
C SER A 627 -23.57 0.78 3.53
N ALA A 628 -24.44 1.36 4.37
CA ALA A 628 -25.71 0.75 4.73
C ALA A 628 -26.64 0.57 3.52
N ALA A 629 -26.70 1.56 2.65
CA ALA A 629 -27.56 1.48 1.47
C ALA A 629 -27.06 0.48 0.43
N ILE A 630 -25.76 0.18 0.36
CA ILE A 630 -25.24 -0.89 -0.49
C ILE A 630 -25.83 -2.24 -0.10
N GLU A 631 -26.00 -2.51 1.20
CA GLU A 631 -26.61 -3.74 1.72
C GLU A 631 -28.15 -3.73 1.59
N ARG A 632 -28.79 -2.61 1.95
CA ARG A 632 -30.23 -2.56 2.19
C ARG A 632 -31.05 -2.04 1.01
N PHE A 633 -30.47 -1.24 0.11
CA PHE A 633 -31.21 -0.55 -0.96
C PHE A 633 -30.48 -0.69 -2.30
N PRO A 634 -30.49 -1.87 -2.95
CA PRO A 634 -29.83 -2.08 -4.24
C PRO A 634 -30.25 -1.06 -5.32
N GLU A 635 -31.50 -0.54 -5.23
CA GLU A 635 -32.03 0.49 -6.11
C GLU A 635 -31.32 1.85 -5.99
N ALA A 636 -30.60 2.10 -4.86
CA ALA A 636 -29.87 3.33 -4.62
C ALA A 636 -28.45 3.36 -5.21
N GLN A 637 -27.99 2.27 -5.82
CA GLN A 637 -26.61 2.16 -6.30
C GLN A 637 -26.30 3.09 -7.48
N PHE A 638 -27.28 3.33 -8.36
CA PHE A 638 -27.12 4.09 -9.61
C PHE A 638 -25.85 3.70 -10.38
N ASP A 639 -24.90 4.63 -10.61
CA ASP A 639 -23.66 4.40 -11.33
C ASP A 639 -22.44 4.23 -10.40
N MET A 640 -22.60 4.62 -9.11
CA MET A 640 -21.50 4.57 -8.15
C MET A 640 -22.00 4.53 -6.71
N CYS A 641 -21.23 3.92 -5.80
CA CYS A 641 -21.51 3.85 -4.37
C CYS A 641 -20.35 4.40 -3.54
N ARG A 642 -20.65 4.89 -2.32
CA ARG A 642 -19.65 5.39 -1.39
C ARG A 642 -19.50 4.44 -0.21
N LEU A 643 -18.37 3.74 -0.16
CA LEU A 643 -18.03 2.82 0.92
C LEU A 643 -17.27 3.59 2.02
N GLY A 644 -17.87 3.67 3.19
CA GLY A 644 -17.32 4.29 4.39
C GLY A 644 -17.09 3.25 5.48
N LEU A 645 -17.90 3.25 6.53
CA LEU A 645 -17.73 2.47 7.75
C LEU A 645 -17.62 0.95 7.49
N GLY A 646 -18.34 0.45 6.49
CA GLY A 646 -18.25 -0.96 6.10
C GLY A 646 -16.84 -1.41 5.70
N LEU A 647 -16.03 -0.53 5.13
CA LEU A 647 -14.62 -0.83 4.81
C LEU A 647 -13.81 -1.15 6.09
N TYR A 648 -14.15 -0.51 7.20
CA TYR A 648 -13.47 -0.62 8.48
C TYR A 648 -14.04 -1.73 9.39
N GLY A 649 -14.96 -2.55 8.87
CA GLY A 649 -15.47 -3.75 9.52
C GLY A 649 -16.78 -3.57 10.26
N PHE A 650 -17.55 -2.51 9.97
CA PHE A 650 -18.84 -2.24 10.61
C PHE A 650 -19.97 -2.34 9.58
N GLY A 651 -20.74 -3.41 9.63
CA GLY A 651 -21.90 -3.68 8.77
C GLY A 651 -23.23 -3.28 9.41
N PHE A 652 -24.30 -3.47 8.65
CA PHE A 652 -25.66 -3.12 9.10
C PHE A 652 -26.60 -4.33 9.12
N GLU A 653 -26.54 -5.22 8.13
CA GLU A 653 -27.36 -6.45 8.06
C GLU A 653 -26.56 -7.72 8.29
N HIS A 654 -25.30 -7.77 7.83
CA HIS A 654 -24.43 -8.96 7.86
C HIS A 654 -23.10 -8.64 8.52
N ASN A 655 -23.15 -8.08 9.73
CA ASN A 655 -21.95 -7.67 10.45
C ASN A 655 -20.99 -8.84 10.76
N ASP A 656 -21.50 -10.06 10.86
CA ASP A 656 -20.76 -11.30 11.07
C ASP A 656 -19.91 -11.74 9.86
N GLU A 657 -20.23 -11.26 8.65
CA GLU A 657 -19.43 -11.51 7.44
C GLU A 657 -18.25 -10.55 7.29
N LEU A 658 -18.25 -9.43 8.02
CA LEU A 658 -17.16 -8.44 7.98
C LEU A 658 -16.07 -8.79 8.98
N LYS A 659 -14.83 -8.43 8.64
CA LYS A 659 -13.68 -8.62 9.52
C LYS A 659 -13.37 -7.33 10.26
N PRO A 660 -13.20 -7.35 11.58
CA PRO A 660 -12.67 -6.22 12.33
C PRO A 660 -11.29 -5.82 11.84
N VAL A 661 -11.08 -4.52 11.65
CA VAL A 661 -9.86 -3.97 11.04
C VAL A 661 -8.89 -3.48 12.10
N SER A 662 -9.37 -2.98 13.23
CA SER A 662 -8.56 -2.23 14.17
C SER A 662 -8.53 -2.84 15.55
N THR A 663 -7.34 -2.92 16.15
CA THR A 663 -7.12 -3.32 17.54
C THR A 663 -6.24 -2.29 18.24
N LEU A 664 -6.72 -1.72 19.34
CA LEU A 664 -5.98 -0.73 20.13
C LEU A 664 -5.34 -1.40 21.34
N LYS A 665 -4.03 -1.31 21.45
CA LYS A 665 -3.22 -1.98 22.46
C LYS A 665 -2.29 -1.03 23.20
N SER A 666 -1.99 -1.38 24.44
CA SER A 666 -0.98 -0.72 25.26
C SER A 666 -0.24 -1.75 26.14
N ARG A 667 0.52 -1.31 27.13
CA ARG A 667 1.21 -2.17 28.08
C ARG A 667 1.09 -1.64 29.51
N ILE A 668 1.16 -2.54 30.49
CA ILE A 668 1.23 -2.17 31.89
C ILE A 668 2.60 -1.52 32.17
N VAL A 669 2.60 -0.31 32.74
CA VAL A 669 3.84 0.38 33.11
C VAL A 669 4.15 0.31 34.58
N GLN A 670 3.15 0.05 35.44
CA GLN A 670 3.33 -0.12 36.86
C GLN A 670 2.20 -0.92 37.49
N LEU A 671 2.55 -1.79 38.43
CA LEU A 671 1.62 -2.50 39.32
C LEU A 671 1.68 -1.92 40.74
N LYS A 672 0.52 -1.81 41.41
CA LYS A 672 0.40 -1.41 42.80
C LYS A 672 -0.52 -2.30 43.57
N HIS A 673 -0.08 -2.75 44.75
CA HIS A 673 -0.91 -3.46 45.71
C HIS A 673 -1.48 -2.41 46.69
N LEU A 674 -2.78 -2.31 46.74
CA LEU A 674 -3.51 -1.30 47.53
C LEU A 674 -4.49 -1.99 48.46
N SER A 675 -4.62 -1.44 49.68
CA SER A 675 -5.52 -2.00 50.71
C SER A 675 -6.96 -1.56 50.48
N ALA A 676 -7.89 -2.37 51.01
CA ALA A 676 -9.31 -2.00 51.09
C ALA A 676 -9.50 -0.62 51.74
N GLY A 677 -10.38 0.19 51.19
CA GLY A 677 -10.62 1.57 51.65
C GLY A 677 -9.75 2.65 51.03
N GLU A 678 -8.67 2.29 50.31
CA GLU A 678 -7.92 3.22 49.52
C GLU A 678 -8.69 3.70 48.29
N ALA A 679 -8.26 4.80 47.68
CA ALA A 679 -8.91 5.38 46.53
C ALA A 679 -7.91 5.73 45.44
N VAL A 680 -8.26 5.44 44.20
CA VAL A 680 -7.44 5.58 43.01
C VAL A 680 -7.91 6.76 42.12
N GLY A 681 -6.97 7.53 41.60
CA GLY A 681 -7.18 8.57 40.59
C GLY A 681 -7.76 9.90 41.12
N TYR A 682 -8.03 10.80 40.19
CA TYR A 682 -8.52 12.15 40.46
C TYR A 682 -9.85 12.18 41.19
N GLY A 683 -9.92 13.04 42.24
CA GLY A 683 -11.11 13.18 43.05
C GLY A 683 -11.40 11.95 43.92
N ARG A 684 -10.42 11.04 44.06
CA ARG A 684 -10.58 9.78 44.82
C ARG A 684 -11.80 8.98 44.34
N ALA A 685 -12.04 8.99 43.02
CA ALA A 685 -13.26 8.44 42.43
C ALA A 685 -13.28 6.90 42.41
N GLY A 686 -12.11 6.25 42.32
CA GLY A 686 -11.97 4.80 42.35
C GLY A 686 -11.80 4.28 43.78
N LYS A 687 -12.91 4.01 44.47
CA LYS A 687 -12.87 3.46 45.86
C LYS A 687 -12.69 1.96 45.80
N LEU A 688 -11.67 1.46 46.49
CA LEU A 688 -11.39 0.02 46.61
C LEU A 688 -12.15 -0.56 47.82
N THR A 689 -12.98 -1.58 47.56
CA THR A 689 -13.77 -2.30 48.56
C THR A 689 -13.09 -3.54 49.14
N ARG A 690 -11.98 -3.92 48.52
CA ARG A 690 -11.12 -5.08 48.87
C ARG A 690 -9.65 -4.73 48.60
N ASP A 691 -8.76 -5.53 49.16
CA ASP A 691 -7.35 -5.48 48.79
C ASP A 691 -7.26 -5.76 47.30
N SER A 692 -6.57 -4.90 46.56
CA SER A 692 -6.61 -4.88 45.11
C SER A 692 -5.22 -4.67 44.49
N VAL A 693 -5.00 -5.25 43.33
CA VAL A 693 -3.86 -4.99 42.48
C VAL A 693 -4.32 -4.10 41.33
N THR A 694 -3.77 -2.89 41.26
CA THR A 694 -4.07 -1.96 40.16
C THR A 694 -2.89 -1.85 39.19
N ALA A 695 -3.17 -1.84 37.89
CA ALA A 695 -2.19 -1.64 36.84
C ALA A 695 -2.38 -0.27 36.18
N THR A 696 -1.28 0.47 36.01
CA THR A 696 -1.27 1.73 35.26
C THR A 696 -0.98 1.47 33.78
N VAL A 697 -1.85 1.99 32.93
CA VAL A 697 -1.75 1.90 31.47
C VAL A 697 -1.50 3.30 30.90
N PRO A 698 -0.46 3.54 30.07
CA PRO A 698 -0.11 4.84 29.51
C PRO A 698 -1.02 5.18 28.33
N MET A 699 -2.30 5.28 28.57
CA MET A 699 -3.32 5.74 27.67
C MET A 699 -4.38 6.54 28.40
N GLY A 700 -4.58 7.76 27.98
CA GLY A 700 -5.54 8.68 28.55
C GLY A 700 -6.42 9.36 27.51
N TYR A 701 -7.15 10.41 27.95
CA TYR A 701 -8.08 11.09 27.03
C TYR A 701 -7.36 11.91 25.95
N ALA A 702 -6.09 12.29 26.13
CA ALA A 702 -5.29 12.91 25.06
C ALA A 702 -4.88 11.93 23.94
N ASP A 703 -4.97 10.63 24.21
CA ASP A 703 -4.71 9.55 23.24
C ASP A 703 -6.00 9.06 22.57
N GLY A 704 -7.17 9.51 23.06
CA GLY A 704 -8.49 9.16 22.55
C GLY A 704 -9.33 8.25 23.45
N LEU A 705 -8.87 7.93 24.66
CA LEU A 705 -9.65 7.18 25.63
C LEU A 705 -10.63 8.10 26.36
N ASP A 706 -11.90 8.11 25.97
CA ASP A 706 -12.89 9.02 26.55
C ASP A 706 -12.95 8.92 28.08
N ARG A 707 -13.05 10.07 28.74
CA ARG A 707 -13.05 10.15 30.19
C ARG A 707 -14.26 9.51 30.86
N HIS A 708 -15.39 9.39 30.14
CA HIS A 708 -16.60 8.72 30.60
C HIS A 708 -16.45 7.21 30.73
N LEU A 709 -15.40 6.61 30.16
CA LEU A 709 -15.10 5.19 30.28
C LEU A 709 -14.54 4.82 31.65
N GLY A 710 -14.21 5.80 32.50
CA GLY A 710 -13.71 5.58 33.85
C GLY A 710 -14.75 5.04 34.84
N CYS A 711 -14.29 4.77 36.06
CA CYS A 711 -15.13 4.32 37.20
C CYS A 711 -15.92 3.03 36.91
N GLY A 712 -15.26 2.04 36.27
CA GLY A 712 -15.82 0.72 36.01
C GLY A 712 -16.74 0.62 34.79
N ARG A 713 -16.95 1.71 34.03
CA ARG A 713 -17.84 1.69 32.84
C ARG A 713 -17.25 0.93 31.67
N TRP A 714 -15.93 0.85 31.57
CA TRP A 714 -15.24 0.07 30.55
C TRP A 714 -14.18 -0.87 31.16
N SER A 715 -14.03 -2.03 30.56
CA SER A 715 -12.99 -2.98 30.90
C SER A 715 -12.06 -3.18 29.72
N MET A 716 -10.76 -3.08 29.94
CA MET A 716 -9.72 -3.52 29.01
C MET A 716 -9.46 -5.01 29.19
N LEU A 717 -8.76 -5.64 28.25
CA LEU A 717 -8.39 -7.05 28.40
C LEU A 717 -6.91 -7.18 28.75
N VAL A 718 -6.60 -7.96 29.78
CA VAL A 718 -5.25 -8.38 30.16
C VAL A 718 -5.23 -9.91 30.17
N ALA A 719 -4.33 -10.54 29.41
CA ALA A 719 -4.31 -11.99 29.21
C ALA A 719 -5.71 -12.56 28.79
N GLY A 720 -6.46 -11.81 27.97
CA GLY A 720 -7.81 -12.17 27.53
C GLY A 720 -8.91 -12.06 28.59
N ARG A 721 -8.63 -11.51 29.78
CA ARG A 721 -9.60 -11.34 30.87
C ARG A 721 -9.94 -9.86 31.08
N PRO A 722 -11.20 -9.53 31.40
CA PRO A 722 -11.60 -8.13 31.61
C PRO A 722 -10.98 -7.54 32.88
N ALA A 723 -10.40 -6.36 32.72
CA ALA A 723 -9.82 -5.53 33.76
C ALA A 723 -10.52 -4.16 33.75
N PRO A 724 -11.44 -3.85 34.69
CA PRO A 724 -12.20 -2.61 34.67
C PRO A 724 -11.32 -1.41 35.00
N ILE A 725 -11.62 -0.24 34.40
CA ILE A 725 -10.95 1.01 34.69
C ILE A 725 -11.36 1.50 36.10
N VAL A 726 -10.38 1.67 36.98
CA VAL A 726 -10.57 2.16 38.34
C VAL A 726 -10.39 3.68 38.39
N GLY A 727 -11.37 4.38 38.93
CA GLY A 727 -11.36 5.82 38.99
C GLY A 727 -11.50 6.50 37.63
N ARG A 728 -11.16 7.76 37.56
CA ARG A 728 -11.30 8.58 36.36
C ARG A 728 -10.11 8.37 35.44
N VAL A 729 -10.36 8.35 34.11
CA VAL A 729 -9.29 8.40 33.09
C VAL A 729 -8.56 9.74 33.23
N CYS A 730 -7.22 9.71 33.25
CA CYS A 730 -6.35 10.87 33.29
C CYS A 730 -6.01 11.35 31.86
N MET A 731 -5.19 12.40 31.73
CA MET A 731 -4.79 12.95 30.43
C MET A 731 -3.98 11.92 29.61
N ASP A 732 -2.98 11.30 30.23
CA ASP A 732 -1.98 10.46 29.55
C ASP A 732 -1.95 9.02 30.09
N SER A 733 -2.86 8.66 31.01
CA SER A 733 -2.90 7.32 31.63
C SER A 733 -4.26 7.01 32.22
N CYS A 734 -4.49 5.72 32.48
CA CYS A 734 -5.59 5.24 33.32
C CYS A 734 -5.10 4.08 34.19
N MET A 735 -5.89 3.71 35.20
CA MET A 735 -5.63 2.57 36.08
C MET A 735 -6.73 1.55 35.89
N ILE A 736 -6.36 0.27 35.84
CA ILE A 736 -7.28 -0.87 35.72
C ILE A 736 -7.09 -1.82 36.91
N ASP A 737 -8.17 -2.49 37.34
CA ASP A 737 -8.13 -3.52 38.36
C ASP A 737 -7.76 -4.87 37.74
N VAL A 738 -6.62 -5.43 38.14
CA VAL A 738 -6.10 -6.73 37.69
C VAL A 738 -6.06 -7.74 38.81
N THR A 739 -6.72 -7.50 39.95
CA THR A 739 -6.70 -8.33 41.17
C THR A 739 -7.03 -9.81 40.87
N ASP A 740 -8.01 -10.06 39.99
CA ASP A 740 -8.49 -11.39 39.68
C ASP A 740 -7.78 -12.02 38.47
N ILE A 741 -6.70 -11.40 37.99
CA ILE A 741 -5.92 -11.90 36.84
C ILE A 741 -4.56 -12.39 37.34
N PRO A 742 -4.33 -13.70 37.40
CA PRO A 742 -3.10 -14.26 37.95
C PRO A 742 -1.91 -14.04 37.01
N GLY A 743 -0.73 -13.83 37.61
CA GLY A 743 0.54 -13.75 36.89
C GLY A 743 0.74 -12.51 36.05
N VAL A 744 0.00 -11.41 36.31
CA VAL A 744 0.18 -10.12 35.64
C VAL A 744 1.47 -9.47 36.09
N GLU A 745 2.27 -9.02 35.10
CA GLU A 745 3.55 -8.35 35.31
C GLU A 745 3.60 -6.98 34.59
N GLU A 746 4.52 -6.13 35.01
CA GLU A 746 4.82 -4.90 34.28
C GLU A 746 5.39 -5.23 32.89
N GLY A 747 4.88 -4.59 31.84
CA GLY A 747 5.19 -4.90 30.45
C GLY A 747 4.14 -5.75 29.74
N ASP A 748 3.21 -6.37 30.46
CA ASP A 748 2.13 -7.17 29.86
C ASP A 748 1.23 -6.34 28.95
N GLU A 749 0.74 -6.98 27.87
CA GLU A 749 -0.14 -6.36 26.89
C GLU A 749 -1.53 -6.08 27.49
N VAL A 750 -2.04 -4.90 27.20
CA VAL A 750 -3.39 -4.47 27.54
C VAL A 750 -4.12 -4.15 26.25
N VAL A 751 -5.25 -4.81 26.00
CA VAL A 751 -6.11 -4.53 24.84
C VAL A 751 -7.24 -3.60 25.25
N ILE A 752 -7.28 -2.41 24.66
CA ILE A 752 -8.25 -1.37 24.97
C ILE A 752 -9.57 -1.62 24.25
N PHE A 753 -9.52 -1.90 22.94
CA PHE A 753 -10.60 -2.46 22.16
C PHE A 753 -10.06 -3.40 21.05
N SER A 754 -10.87 -4.34 20.63
CA SER A 754 -10.49 -5.37 19.64
C SER A 754 -11.70 -5.96 18.93
N ALA A 755 -11.51 -7.12 18.29
CA ALA A 755 -12.58 -7.94 17.72
C ALA A 755 -13.35 -8.79 18.76
N VAL A 756 -12.90 -8.83 20.00
CA VAL A 756 -13.50 -9.71 21.04
C VAL A 756 -14.85 -9.15 21.46
N PRO A 757 -15.93 -9.95 21.41
CA PRO A 757 -17.26 -9.51 21.90
C PRO A 757 -17.20 -8.99 23.34
N GLY A 758 -17.83 -7.85 23.60
CA GLY A 758 -17.76 -7.10 24.87
C GLY A 758 -16.54 -6.15 24.98
N ASN A 759 -15.63 -6.17 23.99
CA ASN A 759 -14.48 -5.28 23.92
C ASN A 759 -14.34 -4.65 22.51
N THR A 760 -15.42 -4.55 21.74
CA THR A 760 -15.40 -3.97 20.39
C THR A 760 -15.57 -2.45 20.42
N PRO A 761 -15.21 -1.73 19.36
CA PRO A 761 -15.53 -0.30 19.24
C PRO A 761 -17.02 -0.01 19.33
N GLU A 762 -17.90 -0.92 18.85
CA GLU A 762 -19.37 -0.80 18.99
C GLU A 762 -19.80 -0.93 20.45
N ASP A 763 -19.20 -1.87 21.22
CA ASP A 763 -19.48 -2.01 22.64
C ASP A 763 -19.06 -0.74 23.38
N MET A 764 -17.89 -0.19 23.06
CA MET A 764 -17.40 1.07 23.61
C MET A 764 -18.33 2.25 23.25
N ALA A 765 -18.75 2.34 22.01
CA ALA A 765 -19.68 3.37 21.53
C ALA A 765 -21.03 3.30 22.29
N ARG A 766 -21.54 2.09 22.55
CA ARG A 766 -22.76 1.87 23.32
C ARG A 766 -22.62 2.34 24.77
N VAL A 767 -21.45 2.11 25.39
CA VAL A 767 -21.16 2.63 26.75
C VAL A 767 -21.10 4.15 26.80
N LEU A 768 -20.64 4.77 25.70
CA LEU A 768 -20.49 6.22 25.57
C LEU A 768 -21.76 6.92 25.06
N ASP A 769 -22.80 6.17 24.69
CA ASP A 769 -24.01 6.69 24.03
C ASP A 769 -23.68 7.44 22.73
N THR A 770 -22.82 6.81 21.90
CA THR A 770 -22.36 7.36 20.62
C THR A 770 -22.26 6.28 19.54
N ILE A 771 -21.56 6.56 18.46
CA ILE A 771 -21.38 5.69 17.28
C ILE A 771 -19.92 5.25 17.11
N PRO A 772 -19.65 4.09 16.48
CA PRO A 772 -18.30 3.59 16.26
C PRO A 772 -17.38 4.57 15.52
N TYR A 773 -17.94 5.43 14.64
CA TYR A 773 -17.19 6.50 13.96
C TYR A 773 -16.43 7.41 14.94
N GLU A 774 -17.09 7.85 16.01
CA GLU A 774 -16.49 8.74 17.00
C GLU A 774 -15.40 8.01 17.78
N VAL A 775 -15.64 6.76 18.19
CA VAL A 775 -14.64 5.94 18.89
C VAL A 775 -13.38 5.77 18.04
N MET A 776 -13.54 5.44 16.76
CA MET A 776 -12.40 5.22 15.87
C MET A 776 -11.63 6.50 15.57
N THR A 777 -12.34 7.59 15.27
CA THR A 777 -11.71 8.87 14.93
C THR A 777 -11.13 9.61 16.14
N SER A 778 -11.54 9.27 17.36
CA SER A 778 -10.99 9.85 18.59
C SER A 778 -9.55 9.38 18.87
N VAL A 779 -9.11 8.24 18.33
CA VAL A 779 -7.73 7.76 18.49
C VAL A 779 -6.76 8.78 17.88
N SER A 780 -6.05 9.52 18.76
CA SER A 780 -5.27 10.67 18.36
C SER A 780 -4.02 10.31 17.53
N GLY A 781 -3.43 11.29 16.84
CA GLY A 781 -2.18 11.13 16.09
C GLY A 781 -0.97 10.74 16.95
N ARG A 782 -1.06 10.85 18.30
CA ARG A 782 -0.02 10.40 19.25
C ARG A 782 0.10 8.87 19.26
N VAL A 783 -0.98 8.15 18.99
CA VAL A 783 -1.00 6.68 18.93
C VAL A 783 -0.44 6.23 17.58
N LYS A 784 0.62 5.45 17.58
CA LYS A 784 1.24 4.94 16.34
C LYS A 784 0.35 3.89 15.70
N ARG A 785 0.13 4.02 14.37
CA ARG A 785 -0.55 2.99 13.56
C ARG A 785 0.46 1.96 13.09
N ILE A 786 0.08 0.71 13.18
CA ILE A 786 0.87 -0.45 12.76
C ILE A 786 0.03 -1.26 11.78
N TYR A 787 0.54 -1.42 10.57
CA TYR A 787 -0.20 -2.12 9.52
C TYR A 787 0.30 -3.55 9.38
N SER A 788 -0.63 -4.52 9.49
CA SER A 788 -0.38 -5.91 9.15
C SER A 788 -0.93 -6.21 7.75
N LYS A 789 -0.14 -6.96 6.99
CA LYS A 789 -0.52 -7.53 5.71
C LYS A 789 0.21 -8.86 5.58
N GLU A 790 -0.54 -9.97 5.58
CA GLU A 790 0.01 -11.31 5.33
C GLU A 790 0.47 -11.55 3.89
#